data_1680bf9d3e671e13b3b8125048b4c813
#
_entry.id   1680bf9d3e671e13b3b8125048b4c813
#
_cell.length_a   1.000
_cell.length_b   1.000
_cell.length_c   1.000
_cell.angle_alpha   90.00
_cell.angle_beta   90.00
_cell.angle_gamma   90.00
#
_symmetry.space_group_name_H-M   'P 1'
#
loop_
_entity.id
_entity.type
_entity.pdbx_description
1 polymer ?
#
loop_
_entity_poly.entity_id
_entity_poly.type
_entity_poly.pdbx_seq_one_letter_code
_entity_poly.pdbx_strand_id
1 'polypeptide(L)'
;MADLLEHLNERQREAVLETEGYVRVIAGAGSGKTKLLVSRYAYLVQEYGIDSSNILCVTFTNKAAGEMKKRIRGLIGEEHDTGFICTYHGFCHRLLRENPEKLFLSKQFQIIDSQQQKAILSDIYQKFELKLDHASFESILGKIGRRKRDMGYVPRMCNPEPCQILNEIRNQDDRIMEEFLQRQKATYSLDFHDLISFAIYMLETEEEIREKWQDRLNYIMVDEFQDSSAVELRLVETLSGKFENLMIVGDPDQNIYEWRGSDVSLLVDFDKVHESVKTIILNQNYRSTPQILQCANTLIEKNELRLKKDLFTRNEDGASVVHYHSKTELEEMDHVIENIKLLSKEEGFRYSDFAILYRSGFLSRIVEKKLVEKNIPYEIFGGVRFYQRMEILDILAYLKLIAYDDDVSFRRIVNTPRRRFGRAKMNRLEELKNTLEYGVGEMDLFGDFAQGGGERTLFATLSQYLWEKDFANSEVGPFVRLITSMREKCHGKRISEIVNEVMEKSGYETYIRELGDEERLDNLAEFKRIANEFEREFGENLNLDEFLRQIALQSGEDDKESKDAVKLMTIHSSKGLEFPVVFILGFTEGVFPSAKTIGERKKPGLEEERRLCYVAITRAEKYLFLMDSEGESQNGIKKLVSRFLGEIGEKNYIRKGKISDELAKESRGYTAKLNREMGTEAAPKKKKGDVIEHHVFGKGVIESVDEKRGSYIIRFEKLRQVRSISSDYFAKKHEDLRSKYEEKQEEREESKRHSHVEAQSRALPQVKEIDGSAGVPDKGQRMEERKEPEQSHQPEESQEPEQNRQQEEKRGPEQSRQQEESQEPEWNRQRKESSEPKAVEERDKKPQEESRKARAQNLPNLWKCQEVPHIGWNCVGVEDLGAPVGICEMCGYQIIRYAHQMEHPDYGNLSVGCVCAGKMEGNVAEAKRREADFKNREARRESFLRRQWKRSKRGNEYLKIDGHLAVLCREEKDKWKYSIDNEFCQVGYDTREEVLQGVFRALEALRRKRT
;
A
#
# COMPACT_ATOMS: atom_id res chain seq x y z
N MET A 1 -35.41 -10.38 -23.60
CA MET A 1 -34.51 -10.08 -24.76
C MET A 1 -34.41 -8.60 -25.10
N ALA A 2 -35.49 -7.86 -25.27
CA ALA A 2 -35.43 -6.42 -25.62
C ALA A 2 -34.73 -5.55 -24.58
N ASP A 3 -34.98 -5.77 -23.30
CA ASP A 3 -34.57 -4.88 -22.22
C ASP A 3 -33.04 -4.89 -21.93
N LEU A 4 -32.36 -6.03 -22.05
CA LEU A 4 -30.92 -6.18 -21.69
C LEU A 4 -30.00 -5.54 -22.74
N LEU A 5 -30.40 -5.51 -24.01
CA LEU A 5 -29.62 -5.00 -25.13
C LEU A 5 -30.02 -3.59 -25.58
N GLU A 6 -31.20 -3.09 -25.16
CA GLU A 6 -31.71 -1.76 -25.59
C GLU A 6 -30.83 -0.60 -25.13
N HIS A 7 -30.22 -0.74 -23.96
CA HIS A 7 -29.37 0.33 -23.38
C HIS A 7 -27.92 0.29 -23.87
N LEU A 8 -27.56 -0.64 -24.78
CA LEU A 8 -26.24 -0.75 -25.36
C LEU A 8 -26.15 -0.05 -26.73
N ASN A 9 -25.01 0.57 -27.01
CA ASN A 9 -24.75 1.03 -28.37
C ASN A 9 -24.42 -0.17 -29.28
N GLU A 10 -24.38 0.07 -30.59
CA GLU A 10 -24.18 -0.98 -31.60
C GLU A 10 -22.91 -1.81 -31.35
N ARG A 11 -21.78 -1.18 -30.99
CA ARG A 11 -20.51 -1.86 -30.73
C ARG A 11 -20.52 -2.62 -29.40
N GLN A 12 -21.15 -2.07 -28.37
CA GLN A 12 -21.35 -2.79 -27.12
C GLN A 12 -22.25 -4.00 -27.31
N ARG A 13 -23.32 -3.86 -28.09
CA ARG A 13 -24.22 -4.97 -28.45
C ARG A 13 -23.48 -6.06 -29.23
N GLU A 14 -22.67 -5.67 -30.24
CA GLU A 14 -21.81 -6.62 -30.98
C GLU A 14 -20.94 -7.42 -30.00
N ALA A 15 -20.27 -6.77 -29.05
CA ALA A 15 -19.40 -7.42 -28.09
C ALA A 15 -20.14 -8.30 -27.06
N VAL A 16 -21.40 -8.00 -26.74
CA VAL A 16 -22.22 -8.88 -25.88
C VAL A 16 -22.63 -10.14 -26.61
N LEU A 17 -22.98 -10.02 -27.91
CA LEU A 17 -23.49 -11.11 -28.73
C LEU A 17 -22.40 -12.07 -29.24
N GLU A 18 -21.14 -11.60 -29.32
CA GLU A 18 -20.01 -12.44 -29.72
C GLU A 18 -19.57 -13.31 -28.53
N THR A 19 -20.18 -14.49 -28.38
CA THR A 19 -20.00 -15.32 -27.18
C THR A 19 -18.84 -16.31 -27.29
N GLU A 20 -18.54 -16.82 -28.47
CA GLU A 20 -17.61 -17.94 -28.66
C GLU A 20 -16.22 -17.49 -29.14
N GLY A 21 -15.19 -18.24 -28.73
CA GLY A 21 -13.80 -18.04 -29.15
C GLY A 21 -13.10 -16.88 -28.46
N TYR A 22 -12.01 -16.42 -29.06
CA TYR A 22 -11.19 -15.32 -28.54
C TYR A 22 -11.77 -13.96 -28.95
N VAL A 23 -12.19 -13.19 -27.97
CA VAL A 23 -12.77 -11.85 -28.18
C VAL A 23 -11.91 -10.80 -27.49
N ARG A 24 -11.35 -9.88 -28.28
CA ARG A 24 -10.59 -8.72 -27.78
C ARG A 24 -11.42 -7.45 -27.90
N VAL A 25 -11.71 -6.79 -26.78
CA VAL A 25 -12.44 -5.51 -26.75
C VAL A 25 -11.49 -4.40 -26.34
N ILE A 26 -11.21 -3.49 -27.28
CA ILE A 26 -10.43 -2.29 -27.04
C ILE A 26 -11.39 -1.17 -26.64
N ALA A 27 -11.46 -0.91 -25.36
CA ALA A 27 -12.48 -0.06 -24.76
C ALA A 27 -11.87 1.19 -24.12
N GLY A 28 -11.98 2.34 -24.80
CA GLY A 28 -11.44 3.60 -24.32
C GLY A 28 -11.97 4.06 -22.96
N ALA A 29 -11.37 5.11 -22.39
CA ALA A 29 -11.85 5.71 -21.15
C ALA A 29 -13.32 6.09 -21.26
N GLY A 30 -14.13 5.81 -20.21
CA GLY A 30 -15.56 6.16 -20.17
C GLY A 30 -16.45 5.51 -21.25
N SER A 31 -15.97 4.43 -21.92
CA SER A 31 -16.74 3.74 -22.98
C SER A 31 -17.75 2.70 -22.46
N GLY A 32 -17.85 2.52 -21.14
CA GLY A 32 -18.78 1.58 -20.51
C GLY A 32 -18.30 0.14 -20.46
N LYS A 33 -16.99 -0.11 -20.28
CA LYS A 33 -16.39 -1.45 -20.12
C LYS A 33 -17.15 -2.33 -19.13
N THR A 34 -17.36 -1.85 -17.93
CA THR A 34 -18.07 -2.61 -16.87
C THR A 34 -19.52 -2.90 -17.25
N LYS A 35 -20.21 -1.95 -17.90
CA LYS A 35 -21.58 -2.17 -18.40
C LYS A 35 -21.61 -3.27 -19.44
N LEU A 36 -20.64 -3.30 -20.35
CA LEU A 36 -20.48 -4.38 -21.36
C LEU A 36 -20.35 -5.76 -20.68
N LEU A 37 -19.39 -5.88 -19.74
CA LEU A 37 -19.11 -7.16 -19.07
C LEU A 37 -20.30 -7.64 -18.25
N VAL A 38 -20.97 -6.74 -17.52
CA VAL A 38 -22.20 -7.04 -16.76
C VAL A 38 -23.31 -7.52 -17.70
N SER A 39 -23.53 -6.83 -18.83
CA SER A 39 -24.57 -7.20 -19.79
C SER A 39 -24.26 -8.54 -20.48
N ARG A 40 -22.98 -8.80 -20.84
CA ARG A 40 -22.57 -10.09 -21.40
C ARG A 40 -22.75 -11.25 -20.41
N TYR A 41 -22.36 -11.02 -19.15
CA TYR A 41 -22.56 -12.03 -18.10
C TYR A 41 -24.05 -12.38 -17.94
N ALA A 42 -24.88 -11.35 -17.81
CA ALA A 42 -26.33 -11.54 -17.71
C ALA A 42 -26.91 -12.21 -18.96
N TYR A 43 -26.41 -11.88 -20.15
CA TYR A 43 -26.83 -12.49 -21.41
C TYR A 43 -26.51 -14.00 -21.48
N LEU A 44 -25.30 -14.39 -21.06
CA LEU A 44 -24.90 -15.80 -20.96
C LEU A 44 -25.80 -16.59 -19.99
N VAL A 45 -26.15 -16.01 -18.86
CA VAL A 45 -26.99 -16.70 -17.85
C VAL A 45 -28.44 -16.76 -18.31
N GLN A 46 -29.03 -15.65 -18.77
CA GLN A 46 -30.48 -15.57 -19.05
C GLN A 46 -30.86 -16.12 -20.39
N GLU A 47 -30.06 -15.91 -21.44
CA GLU A 47 -30.41 -16.31 -22.81
C GLU A 47 -29.80 -17.65 -23.21
N TYR A 48 -28.56 -17.92 -22.74
CA TYR A 48 -27.90 -19.21 -23.03
C TYR A 48 -28.12 -20.24 -21.92
N GLY A 49 -28.68 -19.83 -20.78
CA GLY A 49 -28.90 -20.75 -19.67
C GLY A 49 -27.61 -21.27 -19.02
N ILE A 50 -26.50 -20.55 -19.18
CA ILE A 50 -25.23 -20.95 -18.60
C ILE A 50 -25.28 -20.69 -17.09
N ASP A 51 -24.94 -21.72 -16.29
CA ASP A 51 -24.87 -21.57 -14.86
C ASP A 51 -23.79 -20.55 -14.49
N SER A 52 -24.11 -19.65 -13.55
CA SER A 52 -23.18 -18.59 -13.09
C SER A 52 -21.88 -19.16 -12.51
N SER A 53 -21.89 -20.42 -12.02
CA SER A 53 -20.68 -21.10 -11.55
C SER A 53 -19.74 -21.58 -12.67
N ASN A 54 -20.17 -21.46 -13.92
CA ASN A 54 -19.40 -21.84 -15.11
C ASN A 54 -18.79 -20.63 -15.82
N ILE A 55 -18.96 -19.42 -15.24
CA ILE A 55 -18.44 -18.17 -15.80
C ILE A 55 -17.43 -17.57 -14.83
N LEU A 56 -16.19 -17.44 -15.26
CA LEU A 56 -15.15 -16.71 -14.54
C LEU A 56 -15.07 -15.28 -15.07
N CYS A 57 -15.24 -14.30 -14.19
CA CYS A 57 -15.01 -12.89 -14.50
C CYS A 57 -13.94 -12.32 -13.59
N VAL A 58 -12.79 -12.01 -14.17
CA VAL A 58 -11.62 -11.49 -13.43
C VAL A 58 -11.56 -9.99 -13.55
N THR A 59 -11.36 -9.32 -12.41
CA THR A 59 -11.14 -7.86 -12.31
C THR A 59 -9.83 -7.56 -11.61
N PHE A 60 -9.34 -6.33 -11.75
CA PHE A 60 -8.08 -5.93 -11.12
C PHE A 60 -8.20 -5.69 -9.60
N THR A 61 -9.38 -5.26 -9.11
CA THR A 61 -9.59 -4.90 -7.70
C THR A 61 -10.81 -5.59 -7.11
N ASN A 62 -10.77 -5.85 -5.79
CA ASN A 62 -11.91 -6.43 -5.07
C ASN A 62 -13.14 -5.51 -5.09
N LYS A 63 -12.93 -4.19 -5.07
CA LYS A 63 -14.00 -3.20 -5.21
C LYS A 63 -14.73 -3.35 -6.55
N ALA A 64 -13.97 -3.43 -7.66
CA ALA A 64 -14.55 -3.65 -8.99
C ALA A 64 -15.31 -4.98 -9.05
N ALA A 65 -14.76 -6.04 -8.45
CA ALA A 65 -15.44 -7.34 -8.34
C ALA A 65 -16.75 -7.25 -7.53
N GLY A 66 -16.74 -6.56 -6.39
CA GLY A 66 -17.91 -6.33 -5.54
C GLY A 66 -19.00 -5.53 -6.27
N GLU A 67 -18.61 -4.43 -6.93
CA GLU A 67 -19.52 -3.61 -7.71
C GLU A 67 -20.11 -4.40 -8.91
N MET A 68 -19.28 -5.16 -9.60
CA MET A 68 -19.71 -6.00 -10.71
C MET A 68 -20.69 -7.07 -10.24
N LYS A 69 -20.41 -7.74 -9.11
CA LYS A 69 -21.35 -8.70 -8.48
C LYS A 69 -22.69 -8.07 -8.20
N LYS A 70 -22.70 -6.90 -7.54
CA LYS A 70 -23.94 -6.18 -7.22
C LYS A 70 -24.77 -5.86 -8.47
N ARG A 71 -24.11 -5.37 -9.53
CA ARG A 71 -24.78 -5.03 -10.79
C ARG A 71 -25.30 -6.27 -11.51
N ILE A 72 -24.54 -7.36 -11.54
CA ILE A 72 -24.96 -8.61 -12.16
C ILE A 72 -26.14 -9.22 -11.42
N ARG A 73 -26.07 -9.33 -10.07
CA ARG A 73 -27.19 -9.82 -9.25
C ARG A 73 -28.47 -9.00 -9.44
N GLY A 74 -28.35 -7.69 -9.60
CA GLY A 74 -29.48 -6.84 -9.93
C GLY A 74 -30.15 -7.17 -11.26
N LEU A 75 -29.45 -7.86 -12.19
CA LEU A 75 -30.00 -8.28 -13.48
C LEU A 75 -30.48 -9.73 -13.48
N ILE A 76 -29.71 -10.67 -12.89
CA ILE A 76 -30.00 -12.10 -12.96
C ILE A 76 -30.73 -12.67 -11.75
N GLY A 77 -30.78 -11.93 -10.61
CA GLY A 77 -31.36 -12.38 -9.34
C GLY A 77 -30.29 -12.61 -8.26
N GLU A 78 -30.66 -12.38 -6.99
CA GLU A 78 -29.77 -12.54 -5.83
C GLU A 78 -29.45 -14.02 -5.50
N GLU A 79 -30.25 -14.96 -6.01
CA GLU A 79 -30.12 -16.38 -5.81
C GLU A 79 -28.95 -17.03 -6.57
N HIS A 80 -28.39 -16.34 -7.57
CA HIS A 80 -27.30 -16.87 -8.38
C HIS A 80 -25.94 -16.77 -7.66
N ASP A 81 -25.16 -17.86 -7.69
CA ASP A 81 -23.79 -17.86 -7.17
C ASP A 81 -22.84 -17.09 -8.10
N THR A 82 -22.50 -15.90 -7.72
CA THR A 82 -21.53 -15.05 -8.43
C THR A 82 -20.10 -15.19 -7.86
N GLY A 83 -19.78 -16.30 -7.23
CA GLY A 83 -18.50 -16.53 -6.53
C GLY A 83 -17.25 -16.42 -7.39
N PHE A 84 -17.36 -16.63 -8.71
CA PHE A 84 -16.23 -16.51 -9.65
C PHE A 84 -16.09 -15.12 -10.31
N ILE A 85 -16.79 -14.12 -9.82
CA ILE A 85 -16.48 -12.74 -10.12
C ILE A 85 -15.48 -12.26 -9.04
N CYS A 86 -14.19 -12.25 -9.34
CA CYS A 86 -13.13 -12.03 -8.35
C CYS A 86 -11.86 -11.45 -8.98
N THR A 87 -10.84 -11.21 -8.17
CA THR A 87 -9.50 -10.89 -8.68
C THR A 87 -8.71 -12.15 -9.03
N TYR A 88 -7.63 -12.03 -9.82
CA TYR A 88 -6.71 -13.14 -10.07
C TYR A 88 -6.26 -13.84 -8.77
N HIS A 89 -5.81 -13.07 -7.80
CA HIS A 89 -5.36 -13.59 -6.50
C HIS A 89 -6.49 -14.29 -5.72
N GLY A 90 -7.71 -13.74 -5.78
CA GLY A 90 -8.87 -14.34 -5.14
C GLY A 90 -9.23 -15.70 -5.74
N PHE A 91 -9.15 -15.82 -7.07
CA PHE A 91 -9.34 -17.09 -7.76
C PHE A 91 -8.24 -18.10 -7.43
N CYS A 92 -6.97 -17.70 -7.55
CA CYS A 92 -5.81 -18.54 -7.25
C CYS A 92 -5.84 -19.06 -5.81
N HIS A 93 -6.18 -18.21 -4.85
CA HIS A 93 -6.31 -18.61 -3.47
C HIS A 93 -7.39 -19.71 -3.29
N ARG A 94 -8.55 -19.55 -3.93
CA ARG A 94 -9.61 -20.59 -3.90
C ARG A 94 -9.11 -21.91 -4.49
N LEU A 95 -8.48 -21.85 -5.67
CA LEU A 95 -7.91 -23.03 -6.34
C LEU A 95 -6.90 -23.76 -5.44
N LEU A 96 -5.96 -23.03 -4.84
CA LEU A 96 -4.94 -23.60 -3.96
C LEU A 96 -5.51 -24.17 -2.66
N ARG A 97 -6.60 -23.58 -2.12
CA ARG A 97 -7.28 -24.07 -0.92
C ARG A 97 -8.08 -25.35 -1.13
N GLU A 98 -8.49 -25.64 -2.36
CA GLU A 98 -9.21 -26.87 -2.66
C GLU A 98 -8.29 -28.11 -2.59
N ASN A 99 -7.01 -27.99 -2.99
CA ASN A 99 -6.08 -29.11 -3.07
C ASN A 99 -4.67 -28.73 -2.59
N PRO A 100 -4.49 -28.22 -1.36
CA PRO A 100 -3.21 -27.72 -0.89
C PRO A 100 -2.16 -28.83 -0.74
N GLU A 101 -2.60 -30.07 -0.45
CA GLU A 101 -1.74 -31.24 -0.31
C GLU A 101 -0.97 -31.60 -1.57
N LYS A 102 -1.49 -31.30 -2.74
CA LYS A 102 -0.82 -31.53 -4.03
C LYS A 102 0.47 -30.70 -4.19
N LEU A 103 0.55 -29.59 -3.47
CA LEU A 103 1.72 -28.71 -3.45
C LEU A 103 2.48 -28.76 -2.12
N PHE A 104 2.20 -29.75 -1.27
CA PHE A 104 2.76 -29.84 0.07
C PHE A 104 2.55 -28.58 0.91
N LEU A 105 1.45 -27.85 0.67
CA LEU A 105 1.04 -26.71 1.47
C LEU A 105 0.19 -27.18 2.65
N SER A 106 0.27 -26.44 3.76
CA SER A 106 -0.68 -26.58 4.86
C SER A 106 -2.08 -26.23 4.38
N LYS A 107 -3.12 -26.91 4.90
CA LYS A 107 -4.51 -26.50 4.70
C LYS A 107 -4.77 -25.05 5.14
N GLN A 108 -3.94 -24.52 6.02
CA GLN A 108 -4.00 -23.16 6.56
C GLN A 108 -2.76 -22.35 6.18
N PHE A 109 -2.26 -22.49 4.94
CA PHE A 109 -1.15 -21.64 4.49
C PHE A 109 -1.50 -20.16 4.60
N GLN A 110 -0.51 -19.34 4.91
CA GLN A 110 -0.69 -17.90 5.13
C GLN A 110 -0.40 -17.09 3.88
N ILE A 111 -1.12 -15.96 3.73
CA ILE A 111 -0.74 -14.92 2.76
C ILE A 111 -0.02 -13.81 3.52
N ILE A 112 1.24 -13.55 3.19
CA ILE A 112 2.05 -12.53 3.83
C ILE A 112 2.00 -11.21 3.05
N ASP A 113 1.78 -10.13 3.79
CA ASP A 113 1.79 -8.77 3.26
C ASP A 113 3.21 -8.18 3.17
N SER A 114 3.33 -6.96 2.63
CA SER A 114 4.63 -6.29 2.46
C SER A 114 5.32 -5.96 3.80
N GLN A 115 4.57 -5.77 4.88
CA GLN A 115 5.13 -5.51 6.20
C GLN A 115 5.74 -6.79 6.80
N GLN A 116 5.05 -7.91 6.65
CA GLN A 116 5.55 -9.22 7.07
C GLN A 116 6.78 -9.64 6.24
N GLN A 117 6.76 -9.37 4.92
CA GLN A 117 7.95 -9.57 4.08
C GLN A 117 9.14 -8.72 4.54
N LYS A 118 8.93 -7.44 4.89
CA LYS A 118 9.96 -6.56 5.44
C LYS A 118 10.48 -7.07 6.79
N ALA A 119 9.62 -7.64 7.65
CA ALA A 119 10.03 -8.24 8.91
C ALA A 119 10.93 -9.47 8.68
N ILE A 120 10.57 -10.34 7.74
CA ILE A 120 11.41 -11.48 7.34
C ILE A 120 12.79 -10.99 6.83
N LEU A 121 12.82 -9.95 5.99
CA LEU A 121 14.08 -9.37 5.52
C LEU A 121 14.91 -8.75 6.65
N SER A 122 14.27 -8.10 7.62
CA SER A 122 14.96 -7.54 8.79
C SER A 122 15.72 -8.61 9.55
N ASP A 123 15.08 -9.77 9.78
CA ASP A 123 15.71 -10.91 10.44
C ASP A 123 16.84 -11.53 9.59
N ILE A 124 16.67 -11.59 8.26
CA ILE A 124 17.71 -12.09 7.32
C ILE A 124 18.93 -11.15 7.36
N TYR A 125 18.70 -9.83 7.32
CA TYR A 125 19.79 -8.85 7.42
C TYR A 125 20.54 -8.97 8.74
N GLN A 126 19.83 -9.20 9.84
CA GLN A 126 20.45 -9.46 11.13
C GLN A 126 21.26 -10.76 11.13
N LYS A 127 20.70 -11.86 10.58
CA LYS A 127 21.38 -13.16 10.46
C LYS A 127 22.68 -13.08 9.67
N PHE A 128 22.69 -12.28 8.60
CA PHE A 128 23.83 -12.12 7.70
C PHE A 128 24.72 -10.91 8.07
N GLU A 129 24.45 -10.23 9.19
CA GLU A 129 25.17 -9.02 9.64
C GLU A 129 25.22 -7.90 8.59
N LEU A 130 24.17 -7.79 7.75
CA LEU A 130 24.09 -6.81 6.68
C LEU A 130 23.59 -5.47 7.19
N LYS A 131 24.10 -4.37 6.59
CA LYS A 131 23.63 -3.02 6.84
C LYS A 131 22.65 -2.60 5.76
N LEU A 132 21.70 -1.72 6.12
CA LEU A 132 20.73 -1.13 5.18
C LEU A 132 21.38 -0.28 4.07
N ASP A 133 22.65 0.10 4.24
CA ASP A 133 23.41 0.83 3.22
C ASP A 133 23.61 0.04 1.92
N HIS A 134 23.49 -1.29 1.95
CA HIS A 134 23.62 -2.15 0.76
C HIS A 134 22.40 -2.06 -0.17
N ALA A 135 21.20 -2.15 0.37
CA ALA A 135 19.93 -1.96 -0.37
C ALA A 135 18.77 -1.81 0.62
N SER A 136 17.81 -0.96 0.31
CA SER A 136 16.58 -0.87 1.10
C SER A 136 15.76 -2.17 0.95
N PHE A 137 14.95 -2.50 1.97
CA PHE A 137 14.06 -3.68 1.89
C PHE A 137 13.14 -3.63 0.67
N GLU A 138 12.69 -2.45 0.26
CA GLU A 138 11.86 -2.27 -0.94
C GLU A 138 12.61 -2.63 -2.22
N SER A 139 13.89 -2.27 -2.30
CA SER A 139 14.75 -2.63 -3.43
C SER A 139 14.91 -4.15 -3.52
N ILE A 140 15.16 -4.82 -2.38
CA ILE A 140 15.29 -6.27 -2.33
C ILE A 140 13.98 -6.98 -2.65
N LEU A 141 12.85 -6.53 -2.08
CA LEU A 141 11.53 -7.10 -2.42
C LEU A 141 11.22 -6.93 -3.91
N GLY A 142 11.58 -5.79 -4.49
CA GLY A 142 11.46 -5.59 -5.92
C GLY A 142 12.33 -6.55 -6.77
N LYS A 143 13.53 -6.91 -6.30
CA LYS A 143 14.38 -7.92 -6.94
C LYS A 143 13.80 -9.33 -6.78
N ILE A 144 13.31 -9.69 -5.60
CA ILE A 144 12.65 -10.97 -5.32
C ILE A 144 11.42 -11.11 -6.22
N GLY A 145 10.53 -10.11 -6.26
CA GLY A 145 9.33 -10.14 -7.09
C GLY A 145 9.63 -10.27 -8.59
N ARG A 146 10.69 -9.61 -9.10
CA ARG A 146 11.13 -9.82 -10.49
C ARG A 146 11.59 -11.25 -10.75
N ARG A 147 12.33 -11.83 -9.81
CA ARG A 147 12.87 -13.19 -9.96
C ARG A 147 11.79 -14.27 -9.82
N LYS A 148 10.77 -14.03 -9.00
CA LYS A 148 9.61 -14.93 -8.85
C LYS A 148 8.79 -15.06 -10.14
N ARG A 149 8.84 -14.09 -11.04
CA ARG A 149 8.13 -14.16 -12.33
C ARG A 149 8.57 -15.31 -13.22
N ASP A 150 9.82 -15.79 -13.08
CA ASP A 150 10.34 -16.93 -13.87
C ASP A 150 9.80 -18.28 -13.39
N MET A 151 9.07 -18.33 -12.26
CA MET A 151 8.45 -19.51 -11.64
C MET A 151 9.40 -20.69 -11.35
N GLY A 152 10.68 -20.63 -11.73
CA GLY A 152 11.65 -21.72 -11.59
C GLY A 152 11.93 -22.18 -10.14
N TYR A 153 11.52 -21.39 -9.16
CA TYR A 153 11.63 -21.72 -7.73
C TYR A 153 10.46 -22.59 -7.22
N VAL A 154 9.28 -22.55 -7.87
CA VAL A 154 8.03 -23.19 -7.42
C VAL A 154 8.16 -24.68 -7.22
N PRO A 155 8.72 -25.47 -8.17
CA PRO A 155 8.86 -26.93 -7.99
C PRO A 155 9.65 -27.32 -6.74
N ARG A 156 10.62 -26.50 -6.34
CA ARG A 156 11.44 -26.77 -5.15
C ARG A 156 10.80 -26.26 -3.87
N MET A 157 9.99 -25.19 -3.96
CA MET A 157 9.14 -24.77 -2.85
C MET A 157 8.09 -25.85 -2.52
N CYS A 158 7.56 -26.51 -3.54
CA CYS A 158 6.58 -27.60 -3.41
C CYS A 158 7.22 -28.98 -3.10
N ASN A 159 8.55 -29.06 -2.92
CA ASN A 159 9.19 -30.31 -2.52
C ASN A 159 9.23 -30.44 -0.99
N PRO A 160 8.71 -31.51 -0.38
CA PRO A 160 8.74 -31.68 1.08
C PRO A 160 10.18 -31.81 1.65
N GLU A 161 11.11 -32.28 0.84
CA GLU A 161 12.50 -32.48 1.28
C GLU A 161 13.27 -31.16 1.36
N PRO A 162 14.17 -31.03 2.34
CA PRO A 162 15.09 -29.88 2.40
C PRO A 162 15.97 -29.83 1.15
N CYS A 163 15.87 -28.74 0.40
CA CYS A 163 16.65 -28.52 -0.80
C CYS A 163 16.94 -27.04 -0.99
N GLN A 164 18.03 -26.75 -1.72
CA GLN A 164 18.26 -25.39 -2.20
C GLN A 164 17.15 -25.01 -3.19
N ILE A 165 16.45 -23.90 -2.93
CA ILE A 165 15.28 -23.49 -3.74
C ILE A 165 15.73 -22.81 -5.04
N LEU A 166 16.72 -21.91 -4.97
CA LEU A 166 17.28 -21.28 -6.17
C LEU A 166 18.21 -22.25 -6.91
N ASN A 167 18.20 -22.19 -8.23
CA ASN A 167 19.10 -23.02 -9.07
C ASN A 167 20.58 -22.68 -8.77
N GLU A 168 20.88 -21.41 -8.67
CA GLU A 168 22.22 -20.89 -8.42
C GLU A 168 22.18 -19.69 -7.47
N ILE A 169 23.18 -19.64 -6.60
CA ILE A 169 23.42 -18.53 -5.67
C ILE A 169 24.74 -17.87 -6.09
N ARG A 170 24.65 -16.75 -6.82
CA ARG A 170 25.79 -16.06 -7.42
C ARG A 170 26.30 -14.89 -6.58
N ASN A 171 25.41 -14.26 -5.82
CA ASN A 171 25.68 -13.01 -5.11
C ASN A 171 24.93 -12.92 -3.79
N GLN A 172 25.11 -11.83 -3.07
CA GLN A 172 24.45 -11.59 -1.78
C GLN A 172 22.92 -11.48 -1.90
N ASP A 173 22.40 -10.89 -2.99
CA ASP A 173 20.95 -10.80 -3.22
C ASP A 173 20.32 -12.19 -3.39
N ASP A 174 21.02 -13.11 -4.09
CA ASP A 174 20.57 -14.49 -4.23
C ASP A 174 20.56 -15.23 -2.89
N ARG A 175 21.55 -14.99 -2.02
CA ARG A 175 21.58 -15.56 -0.66
C ARG A 175 20.42 -15.05 0.19
N ILE A 176 20.11 -13.76 0.10
CA ILE A 176 18.97 -13.17 0.79
C ILE A 176 17.68 -13.79 0.27
N MET A 177 17.53 -13.93 -1.05
CA MET A 177 16.35 -14.52 -1.66
C MET A 177 16.18 -16.00 -1.29
N GLU A 178 17.25 -16.79 -1.31
CA GLU A 178 17.24 -18.19 -0.89
C GLU A 178 16.74 -18.33 0.54
N GLU A 179 17.31 -17.57 1.48
CA GLU A 179 16.91 -17.59 2.89
C GLU A 179 15.47 -17.10 3.07
N PHE A 180 15.05 -16.11 2.27
CA PHE A 180 13.66 -15.62 2.27
C PHE A 180 12.69 -16.73 1.84
N LEU A 181 12.97 -17.43 0.75
CA LEU A 181 12.15 -18.54 0.26
C LEU A 181 12.14 -19.73 1.22
N GLN A 182 13.28 -20.06 1.84
CA GLN A 182 13.36 -21.11 2.86
C GLN A 182 12.45 -20.79 4.06
N ARG A 183 12.43 -19.56 4.51
CA ARG A 183 11.52 -19.13 5.61
C ARG A 183 10.06 -19.17 5.20
N GLN A 184 9.72 -18.75 3.97
CA GLN A 184 8.36 -18.90 3.46
C GLN A 184 7.94 -20.37 3.42
N LYS A 185 8.82 -21.26 2.95
CA LYS A 185 8.56 -22.70 2.91
C LYS A 185 8.33 -23.27 4.30
N ALA A 186 9.22 -22.95 5.25
CA ALA A 186 9.14 -23.44 6.63
C ALA A 186 7.84 -23.00 7.35
N THR A 187 7.31 -21.83 7.03
CA THR A 187 6.07 -21.29 7.63
C THR A 187 4.82 -21.52 6.78
N TYR A 188 4.92 -22.24 5.67
CA TYR A 188 3.82 -22.39 4.69
C TYR A 188 3.20 -21.05 4.29
N SER A 189 4.04 -20.02 4.10
CA SER A 189 3.59 -18.67 3.77
C SER A 189 3.83 -18.35 2.30
N LEU A 190 2.84 -17.76 1.65
CA LEU A 190 2.89 -17.33 0.26
C LEU A 190 2.69 -15.81 0.18
N ASP A 191 3.40 -15.13 -0.69
CA ASP A 191 3.08 -13.76 -1.04
C ASP A 191 2.16 -13.71 -2.27
N PHE A 192 1.79 -12.50 -2.70
CA PHE A 192 0.88 -12.34 -3.83
C PHE A 192 1.44 -12.90 -5.15
N HIS A 193 2.76 -12.86 -5.38
CA HIS A 193 3.37 -13.48 -6.56
C HIS A 193 3.26 -15.00 -6.50
N ASP A 194 3.47 -15.58 -5.31
CA ASP A 194 3.41 -17.02 -5.12
C ASP A 194 2.01 -17.56 -5.43
N LEU A 195 0.94 -16.86 -5.05
CA LEU A 195 -0.43 -17.34 -5.27
C LEU A 195 -0.69 -17.69 -6.74
N ILE A 196 -0.30 -16.82 -7.66
CA ILE A 196 -0.52 -17.04 -9.10
C ILE A 196 0.44 -18.11 -9.61
N SER A 197 1.72 -18.03 -9.23
CA SER A 197 2.74 -18.97 -9.69
C SER A 197 2.46 -20.41 -9.26
N PHE A 198 2.01 -20.60 -8.01
CA PHE A 198 1.63 -21.93 -7.49
C PHE A 198 0.34 -22.45 -8.11
N ALA A 199 -0.63 -21.56 -8.37
CA ALA A 199 -1.87 -21.95 -9.05
C ALA A 199 -1.59 -22.45 -10.47
N ILE A 200 -0.75 -21.75 -11.23
CA ILE A 200 -0.35 -22.20 -12.58
C ILE A 200 0.41 -23.52 -12.49
N TYR A 201 1.40 -23.62 -11.59
CA TYR A 201 2.17 -24.85 -11.42
C TYR A 201 1.26 -26.05 -11.11
N MET A 202 0.26 -25.88 -10.21
CA MET A 202 -0.75 -26.91 -9.91
C MET A 202 -1.55 -27.32 -11.16
N LEU A 203 -2.03 -26.35 -11.94
CA LEU A 203 -2.80 -26.63 -13.14
C LEU A 203 -1.96 -27.32 -14.23
N GLU A 204 -0.65 -27.04 -14.30
CA GLU A 204 0.24 -27.63 -15.30
C GLU A 204 0.73 -29.04 -14.91
N THR A 205 0.89 -29.31 -13.60
CA THR A 205 1.40 -30.61 -13.12
C THR A 205 0.31 -31.60 -12.76
N GLU A 206 -0.88 -31.13 -12.35
CA GLU A 206 -1.99 -31.98 -11.91
C GLU A 206 -3.11 -31.98 -12.97
N GLU A 207 -3.08 -32.93 -13.88
CA GLU A 207 -3.99 -33.02 -15.01
C GLU A 207 -5.46 -33.09 -14.58
N GLU A 208 -5.78 -33.91 -13.57
CA GLU A 208 -7.15 -34.05 -13.03
C GLU A 208 -7.72 -32.72 -12.53
N ILE A 209 -6.86 -31.90 -11.91
CA ILE A 209 -7.28 -30.58 -11.41
C ILE A 209 -7.48 -29.61 -12.58
N ARG A 210 -6.57 -29.63 -13.56
CA ARG A 210 -6.69 -28.81 -14.78
C ARG A 210 -7.97 -29.14 -15.52
N GLU A 211 -8.21 -30.42 -15.82
CA GLU A 211 -9.42 -30.89 -16.54
C GLU A 211 -10.68 -30.50 -15.77
N LYS A 212 -10.75 -30.76 -14.46
CA LYS A 212 -11.87 -30.34 -13.60
C LYS A 212 -12.21 -28.86 -13.76
N TRP A 213 -11.21 -27.96 -13.75
CA TRP A 213 -11.45 -26.54 -13.86
C TRP A 213 -11.75 -26.10 -15.30
N GLN A 214 -11.12 -26.71 -16.31
CA GLN A 214 -11.44 -26.48 -17.71
C GLN A 214 -12.86 -26.95 -18.06
N ASP A 215 -13.32 -28.05 -17.50
CA ASP A 215 -14.71 -28.54 -17.68
C ASP A 215 -15.72 -27.59 -17.03
N ARG A 216 -15.36 -27.04 -15.91
CA ARG A 216 -16.23 -26.13 -15.15
C ARG A 216 -16.37 -24.78 -15.79
N LEU A 217 -15.26 -24.17 -16.25
CA LEU A 217 -15.23 -22.80 -16.73
C LEU A 217 -15.47 -22.71 -18.24
N ASN A 218 -16.75 -22.57 -18.64
CA ASN A 218 -17.13 -22.47 -20.03
C ASN A 218 -16.81 -21.14 -20.66
N TYR A 219 -16.85 -20.05 -19.87
CA TYR A 219 -16.56 -18.68 -20.31
C TYR A 219 -15.64 -17.97 -19.32
N ILE A 220 -14.63 -17.30 -19.86
CA ILE A 220 -13.70 -16.48 -19.08
C ILE A 220 -13.72 -15.06 -19.63
N MET A 221 -13.91 -14.08 -18.74
CA MET A 221 -13.89 -12.66 -19.05
C MET A 221 -12.87 -11.94 -18.17
N VAL A 222 -12.03 -11.10 -18.77
CA VAL A 222 -11.00 -10.35 -18.05
C VAL A 222 -11.18 -8.86 -18.27
N ASP A 223 -11.42 -8.12 -17.17
CA ASP A 223 -11.49 -6.66 -17.17
C ASP A 223 -10.11 -6.04 -16.94
N GLU A 224 -9.91 -4.81 -17.44
CA GLU A 224 -8.65 -4.05 -17.32
C GLU A 224 -7.41 -4.86 -17.75
N PHE A 225 -7.55 -5.65 -18.82
CA PHE A 225 -6.52 -6.61 -19.26
C PHE A 225 -5.17 -5.95 -19.59
N GLN A 226 -5.14 -4.66 -19.95
CA GLN A 226 -3.88 -3.93 -20.16
C GLN A 226 -2.98 -3.89 -18.93
N ASP A 227 -3.51 -4.15 -17.72
CA ASP A 227 -2.74 -4.18 -16.48
C ASP A 227 -2.25 -5.60 -16.13
N SER A 228 -2.60 -6.59 -16.94
CA SER A 228 -2.21 -7.98 -16.71
C SER A 228 -0.73 -8.21 -17.08
N SER A 229 -0.12 -9.14 -16.37
CA SER A 229 1.22 -9.66 -16.63
C SER A 229 1.17 -10.94 -17.47
N ALA A 230 2.31 -11.35 -18.04
CA ALA A 230 2.42 -12.60 -18.78
C ALA A 230 2.04 -13.84 -17.94
N VAL A 231 2.27 -13.79 -16.62
CA VAL A 231 1.89 -14.88 -15.70
C VAL A 231 0.37 -14.96 -15.55
N GLU A 232 -0.31 -13.81 -15.45
CA GLU A 232 -1.78 -13.76 -15.38
C GLU A 232 -2.45 -14.18 -16.69
N LEU A 233 -1.88 -13.81 -17.84
CA LEU A 233 -2.32 -14.31 -19.14
C LEU A 233 -2.20 -15.84 -19.20
N ARG A 234 -1.03 -16.39 -18.85
CA ARG A 234 -0.81 -17.85 -18.83
C ARG A 234 -1.84 -18.60 -17.97
N LEU A 235 -2.25 -18.02 -16.83
CA LEU A 235 -3.29 -18.59 -15.98
C LEU A 235 -4.63 -18.71 -16.72
N VAL A 236 -5.10 -17.62 -17.35
CA VAL A 236 -6.40 -17.63 -18.02
C VAL A 236 -6.39 -18.46 -19.31
N GLU A 237 -5.27 -18.50 -20.03
CA GLU A 237 -5.08 -19.39 -21.19
C GLU A 237 -5.12 -20.87 -20.77
N THR A 238 -4.42 -21.24 -19.67
CA THR A 238 -4.47 -22.59 -19.14
C THR A 238 -5.90 -23.00 -18.75
N LEU A 239 -6.67 -22.09 -18.14
CA LEU A 239 -8.05 -22.33 -17.72
C LEU A 239 -9.01 -22.40 -18.91
N SER A 240 -8.81 -21.59 -19.95
CA SER A 240 -9.69 -21.54 -21.13
C SER A 240 -9.42 -22.65 -22.16
N GLY A 241 -8.36 -23.44 -21.99
CA GLY A 241 -7.81 -24.35 -23.00
C GLY A 241 -8.76 -25.43 -23.56
N LYS A 242 -9.93 -25.66 -22.90
CA LYS A 242 -10.92 -26.62 -23.41
C LYS A 242 -11.97 -26.00 -24.34
N PHE A 243 -12.49 -24.83 -23.97
CA PHE A 243 -13.58 -24.16 -24.70
C PHE A 243 -13.11 -22.99 -25.54
N GLU A 244 -11.92 -22.44 -25.24
CA GLU A 244 -11.30 -21.27 -25.87
C GLU A 244 -12.17 -19.97 -25.83
N ASN A 245 -13.22 -19.96 -24.98
CA ASN A 245 -14.14 -18.83 -24.82
C ASN A 245 -13.54 -17.80 -23.85
N LEU A 246 -12.58 -17.00 -24.35
CA LEU A 246 -11.87 -15.98 -23.59
C LEU A 246 -12.13 -14.59 -24.17
N MET A 247 -12.82 -13.75 -23.37
CA MET A 247 -12.97 -12.33 -23.68
C MET A 247 -12.01 -11.51 -22.82
N ILE A 248 -11.15 -10.71 -23.45
CA ILE A 248 -10.31 -9.71 -22.80
C ILE A 248 -10.83 -8.31 -23.12
N VAL A 249 -10.94 -7.45 -22.09
CA VAL A 249 -11.41 -6.06 -22.22
C VAL A 249 -10.37 -5.16 -21.62
N GLY A 250 -9.93 -4.14 -22.36
CA GLY A 250 -8.91 -3.23 -21.89
C GLY A 250 -8.72 -1.99 -22.71
N ASP A 251 -7.94 -1.05 -22.17
CA ASP A 251 -7.50 0.17 -22.84
C ASP A 251 -5.96 0.27 -22.79
N PRO A 252 -5.25 0.03 -23.91
CA PRO A 252 -3.79 0.13 -23.93
C PRO A 252 -3.28 1.51 -23.51
N ASP A 253 -4.08 2.58 -23.74
CA ASP A 253 -3.73 3.94 -23.33
C ASP A 253 -3.91 4.21 -21.82
N GLN A 254 -4.44 3.24 -21.05
CA GLN A 254 -4.59 3.30 -19.61
C GLN A 254 -3.67 2.32 -18.85
N ASN A 255 -2.69 1.71 -19.50
CA ASN A 255 -1.67 0.94 -18.80
C ASN A 255 -0.72 1.90 -18.04
N ILE A 256 -0.77 1.84 -16.69
CA ILE A 256 0.05 2.65 -15.78
C ILE A 256 0.73 1.83 -14.69
N TYR A 257 0.81 0.50 -14.88
CA TYR A 257 1.38 -0.45 -13.92
C TYR A 257 2.53 -1.30 -14.49
N GLU A 258 3.21 -0.81 -15.55
CA GLU A 258 4.37 -1.50 -16.10
C GLU A 258 5.48 -1.71 -15.07
N TRP A 259 5.62 -0.79 -14.11
CA TRP A 259 6.55 -0.93 -12.99
C TRP A 259 6.19 -2.11 -12.04
N ARG A 260 4.94 -2.60 -12.04
CA ARG A 260 4.50 -3.83 -11.37
C ARG A 260 4.67 -5.07 -12.21
N GLY A 261 4.99 -4.94 -13.50
CA GLY A 261 5.20 -6.03 -14.43
C GLY A 261 4.05 -6.28 -15.38
N SER A 262 3.07 -5.36 -15.47
CA SER A 262 2.11 -5.42 -16.56
C SER A 262 2.78 -5.14 -17.90
N ASP A 263 2.24 -5.72 -18.95
CA ASP A 263 2.78 -5.58 -20.30
C ASP A 263 1.65 -5.26 -21.28
N VAL A 264 1.65 -4.03 -21.77
CA VAL A 264 0.63 -3.56 -22.72
C VAL A 264 0.66 -4.33 -24.04
N SER A 265 1.82 -4.91 -24.40
CA SER A 265 1.95 -5.69 -25.64
C SER A 265 1.04 -6.91 -25.65
N LEU A 266 0.73 -7.51 -24.48
CA LEU A 266 -0.18 -8.64 -24.36
C LEU A 266 -1.58 -8.32 -24.90
N LEU A 267 -2.07 -7.11 -24.68
CA LEU A 267 -3.35 -6.64 -25.24
C LEU A 267 -3.21 -6.21 -26.70
N VAL A 268 -2.13 -5.49 -27.06
CA VAL A 268 -1.93 -4.95 -28.40
C VAL A 268 -1.69 -6.05 -29.42
N ASP A 269 -0.87 -7.04 -29.05
CA ASP A 269 -0.43 -8.13 -29.92
C ASP A 269 -1.23 -9.43 -29.76
N PHE A 270 -2.35 -9.40 -29.04
CA PHE A 270 -3.16 -10.57 -28.71
C PHE A 270 -3.61 -11.36 -29.96
N ASP A 271 -3.95 -10.65 -31.04
CA ASP A 271 -4.33 -11.22 -32.34
C ASP A 271 -3.14 -11.77 -33.18
N LYS A 272 -1.92 -11.56 -32.71
CA LYS A 272 -0.72 -12.16 -33.32
C LYS A 272 -0.37 -13.51 -32.68
N VAL A 273 -0.84 -13.73 -31.45
CA VAL A 273 -0.57 -14.95 -30.65
C VAL A 273 -1.70 -15.96 -30.82
N HIS A 274 -2.95 -15.48 -30.87
CA HIS A 274 -4.13 -16.34 -31.01
C HIS A 274 -4.72 -16.26 -32.41
N GLU A 275 -5.14 -17.39 -32.96
CA GLU A 275 -5.82 -17.43 -34.24
C GLU A 275 -7.29 -17.01 -34.10
N SER A 276 -7.84 -16.39 -35.15
CA SER A 276 -9.27 -16.06 -35.22
C SER A 276 -9.82 -15.11 -34.15
N VAL A 277 -8.99 -14.20 -33.64
CA VAL A 277 -9.41 -13.21 -32.64
C VAL A 277 -10.39 -12.20 -33.23
N LYS A 278 -11.59 -12.13 -32.66
CA LYS A 278 -12.56 -11.07 -32.95
C LYS A 278 -12.21 -9.80 -32.16
N THR A 279 -11.77 -8.76 -32.87
CA THR A 279 -11.45 -7.45 -32.24
C THR A 279 -12.61 -6.46 -32.42
N ILE A 280 -13.08 -5.88 -31.29
CA ILE A 280 -14.16 -4.88 -31.25
C ILE A 280 -13.63 -3.63 -30.56
N ILE A 281 -13.87 -2.45 -31.17
CA ILE A 281 -13.38 -1.18 -30.64
C ILE A 281 -14.55 -0.36 -30.11
N LEU A 282 -14.49 0.01 -28.82
CA LEU A 282 -15.44 0.91 -28.14
C LEU A 282 -14.80 2.29 -28.00
N ASN A 283 -15.10 3.20 -28.92
CA ASN A 283 -14.55 4.54 -28.96
C ASN A 283 -15.51 5.66 -28.53
N GLN A 284 -16.79 5.35 -28.28
CA GLN A 284 -17.74 6.32 -27.75
C GLN A 284 -17.55 6.48 -26.25
N ASN A 285 -17.21 7.69 -25.82
CA ASN A 285 -17.10 8.07 -24.40
C ASN A 285 -18.44 8.64 -23.92
N TYR A 286 -18.87 8.24 -22.73
CA TYR A 286 -20.11 8.70 -22.06
C TYR A 286 -19.84 9.54 -20.82
N ARG A 287 -18.57 9.78 -20.49
CA ARG A 287 -18.14 10.46 -19.27
C ARG A 287 -17.88 11.94 -19.50
N SER A 288 -16.94 12.24 -20.36
CA SER A 288 -16.31 13.55 -20.47
C SER A 288 -16.91 14.41 -21.58
N THR A 289 -16.74 15.74 -21.47
CA THR A 289 -17.07 16.69 -22.53
C THR A 289 -16.11 16.60 -23.72
N PRO A 290 -16.50 17.09 -24.92
CA PRO A 290 -15.64 17.11 -26.10
C PRO A 290 -14.28 17.81 -25.87
N GLN A 291 -14.27 18.92 -25.09
CA GLN A 291 -13.08 19.71 -24.79
C GLN A 291 -12.04 18.90 -23.98
N ILE A 292 -12.48 18.13 -23.00
CA ILE A 292 -11.62 17.26 -22.19
C ILE A 292 -11.06 16.14 -23.06
N LEU A 293 -11.90 15.50 -23.89
CA LEU A 293 -11.47 14.41 -24.78
C LEU A 293 -10.48 14.89 -25.83
N GLN A 294 -10.63 16.11 -26.35
CA GLN A 294 -9.68 16.68 -27.30
C GLN A 294 -8.28 16.82 -26.69
N CYS A 295 -8.17 17.25 -25.43
CA CYS A 295 -6.90 17.28 -24.69
C CYS A 295 -6.31 15.86 -24.56
N ALA A 296 -7.13 14.90 -24.15
CA ALA A 296 -6.70 13.52 -23.95
C ALA A 296 -6.22 12.85 -25.25
N ASN A 297 -7.00 12.96 -26.33
CA ASN A 297 -6.65 12.40 -27.64
C ASN A 297 -5.35 13.01 -28.18
N THR A 298 -5.23 14.34 -28.15
CA THR A 298 -4.03 15.05 -28.66
C THR A 298 -2.76 14.65 -27.91
N LEU A 299 -2.85 14.49 -26.59
CA LEU A 299 -1.73 14.04 -25.76
C LEU A 299 -1.31 12.63 -26.12
N ILE A 300 -2.26 11.69 -26.13
CA ILE A 300 -1.95 10.26 -26.22
C ILE A 300 -1.51 9.82 -27.63
N GLU A 301 -1.83 10.59 -28.67
CA GLU A 301 -1.34 10.37 -30.05
C GLU A 301 0.18 10.33 -30.16
N LYS A 302 0.92 10.88 -29.18
CA LYS A 302 2.38 10.90 -29.15
C LYS A 302 3.01 9.55 -28.78
N ASN A 303 2.22 8.60 -28.26
CA ASN A 303 2.67 7.25 -27.94
C ASN A 303 2.68 6.39 -29.20
N GLU A 304 3.71 5.53 -29.34
CA GLU A 304 3.86 4.62 -30.47
C GLU A 304 3.23 3.25 -30.20
N LEU A 305 3.42 2.72 -28.98
CA LEU A 305 2.85 1.41 -28.59
C LEU A 305 1.39 1.57 -28.16
N ARG A 306 0.51 1.63 -29.15
CA ARG A 306 -0.94 1.75 -28.96
C ARG A 306 -1.73 1.23 -30.15
N LEU A 307 -3.01 0.89 -29.90
CA LEU A 307 -3.99 0.69 -30.95
C LEU A 307 -4.69 2.03 -31.24
N LYS A 308 -4.63 2.47 -32.49
CA LYS A 308 -5.24 3.76 -32.90
C LYS A 308 -6.74 3.72 -32.64
N LYS A 309 -7.20 4.59 -31.78
CA LYS A 309 -8.60 4.88 -31.52
C LYS A 309 -8.74 6.35 -31.16
N ASP A 310 -9.72 7.01 -31.72
CA ASP A 310 -10.07 8.38 -31.35
C ASP A 310 -11.36 8.35 -30.57
N LEU A 311 -11.27 8.77 -29.31
CA LEU A 311 -12.46 8.87 -28.47
C LEU A 311 -13.32 10.02 -28.96
N PHE A 312 -14.60 9.77 -29.10
CA PHE A 312 -15.60 10.80 -29.35
C PHE A 312 -16.73 10.69 -28.33
N THR A 313 -17.43 11.79 -28.10
CA THR A 313 -18.60 11.80 -27.24
C THR A 313 -19.79 12.45 -27.95
N ARG A 314 -20.99 12.11 -27.50
CA ARG A 314 -22.24 12.78 -27.87
C ARG A 314 -22.75 13.69 -26.74
N ASN A 315 -21.96 13.82 -25.67
CA ASN A 315 -22.24 14.78 -24.61
C ASN A 315 -22.20 16.20 -25.19
N GLU A 316 -22.94 17.11 -24.57
CA GLU A 316 -22.93 18.52 -24.94
C GLU A 316 -21.55 19.15 -24.75
N ASP A 317 -21.31 20.25 -25.46
CA ASP A 317 -20.11 21.06 -25.27
C ASP A 317 -20.06 21.59 -23.85
N GLY A 318 -18.92 21.37 -23.21
CA GLY A 318 -18.66 21.77 -21.82
C GLY A 318 -17.76 22.99 -21.71
N ALA A 319 -17.33 23.27 -20.48
CA ALA A 319 -16.36 24.31 -20.20
C ALA A 319 -15.02 24.01 -20.88
N SER A 320 -14.32 25.07 -21.32
CA SER A 320 -12.95 24.96 -21.79
C SER A 320 -12.03 24.43 -20.67
N VAL A 321 -11.07 23.59 -21.02
CA VAL A 321 -10.01 23.20 -20.10
C VAL A 321 -9.19 24.44 -19.74
N VAL A 322 -8.86 24.62 -18.47
CA VAL A 322 -8.13 25.80 -17.99
C VAL A 322 -6.76 25.37 -17.45
N HIS A 323 -5.72 26.04 -17.90
CA HIS A 323 -4.40 25.95 -17.34
C HIS A 323 -4.10 27.21 -16.51
N TYR A 324 -3.81 27.03 -15.21
CA TYR A 324 -3.34 28.09 -14.32
C TYR A 324 -1.83 28.01 -14.19
N HIS A 325 -1.14 29.08 -14.60
CA HIS A 325 0.29 29.27 -14.37
C HIS A 325 0.47 30.31 -13.27
N SER A 326 0.91 29.87 -12.11
CA SER A 326 1.06 30.67 -10.89
C SER A 326 2.51 31.04 -10.62
N LYS A 327 2.77 32.12 -9.88
CA LYS A 327 4.14 32.52 -9.51
C LYS A 327 4.67 31.70 -8.36
N THR A 328 3.80 31.18 -7.50
CA THR A 328 4.15 30.39 -6.32
C THR A 328 3.18 29.23 -6.14
N GLU A 329 3.63 28.20 -5.39
CA GLU A 329 2.75 27.06 -5.01
C GLU A 329 1.55 27.51 -4.16
N LEU A 330 1.70 28.59 -3.37
CA LEU A 330 0.60 29.12 -2.57
C LEU A 330 -0.46 29.76 -3.45
N GLU A 331 -0.07 30.52 -4.47
CA GLU A 331 -0.98 31.10 -5.47
C GLU A 331 -1.67 30.01 -6.30
N GLU A 332 -0.93 28.94 -6.68
CA GLU A 332 -1.51 27.76 -7.33
C GLU A 332 -2.66 27.17 -6.50
N MET A 333 -2.44 27.01 -5.18
CA MET A 333 -3.47 26.50 -4.28
C MET A 333 -4.60 27.49 -4.04
N ASP A 334 -4.35 28.80 -4.04
CA ASP A 334 -5.41 29.79 -3.92
C ASP A 334 -6.37 29.71 -5.12
N HIS A 335 -5.85 29.51 -6.34
CA HIS A 335 -6.70 29.27 -7.52
C HIS A 335 -7.54 27.99 -7.42
N VAL A 336 -6.99 26.91 -6.85
CA VAL A 336 -7.76 25.67 -6.59
C VAL A 336 -8.93 25.97 -5.66
N ILE A 337 -8.65 26.62 -4.52
CA ILE A 337 -9.66 26.95 -3.51
C ILE A 337 -10.74 27.90 -4.06
N GLU A 338 -10.33 28.91 -4.83
CA GLU A 338 -11.27 29.85 -5.47
C GLU A 338 -12.23 29.14 -6.42
N ASN A 339 -11.72 28.24 -7.28
CA ASN A 339 -12.56 27.49 -8.20
C ASN A 339 -13.47 26.50 -7.48
N ILE A 340 -13.02 25.83 -6.40
CA ILE A 340 -13.88 24.96 -5.58
C ILE A 340 -15.05 25.77 -5.02
N LYS A 341 -14.76 26.95 -4.41
CA LYS A 341 -15.80 27.81 -3.84
C LYS A 341 -16.75 28.37 -4.89
N LEU A 342 -16.22 28.79 -6.04
CA LEU A 342 -16.98 29.34 -7.15
C LEU A 342 -17.97 28.31 -7.68
N LEU A 343 -17.47 27.12 -8.06
CA LEU A 343 -18.29 26.06 -8.65
C LEU A 343 -19.27 25.48 -7.63
N SER A 344 -18.88 25.36 -6.37
CA SER A 344 -19.81 24.93 -5.32
C SER A 344 -20.96 25.95 -5.09
N LYS A 345 -20.67 27.26 -5.21
CA LYS A 345 -21.65 28.31 -5.01
C LYS A 345 -22.54 28.53 -6.23
N GLU A 346 -21.96 28.56 -7.44
CA GLU A 346 -22.65 28.95 -8.67
C GLU A 346 -23.37 27.80 -9.36
N GLU A 347 -22.73 26.59 -9.31
CA GLU A 347 -23.25 25.39 -9.99
C GLU A 347 -23.73 24.30 -9.02
N GLY A 348 -23.62 24.54 -7.71
CA GLY A 348 -24.16 23.65 -6.68
C GLY A 348 -23.40 22.34 -6.51
N PHE A 349 -22.15 22.24 -6.98
CA PHE A 349 -21.31 21.06 -6.75
C PHE A 349 -21.04 20.86 -5.27
N ARG A 350 -21.14 19.62 -4.82
CA ARG A 350 -20.75 19.21 -3.47
C ARG A 350 -19.24 19.06 -3.39
N TYR A 351 -18.67 19.11 -2.21
CA TYR A 351 -17.22 18.89 -2.04
C TYR A 351 -16.78 17.50 -2.52
N SER A 352 -17.64 16.49 -2.45
CA SER A 352 -17.39 15.15 -2.98
C SER A 352 -17.26 15.09 -4.51
N ASP A 353 -17.71 16.11 -5.23
CA ASP A 353 -17.66 16.20 -6.69
C ASP A 353 -16.31 16.71 -7.21
N PHE A 354 -15.41 17.15 -6.29
CA PHE A 354 -14.09 17.66 -6.60
C PHE A 354 -13.01 16.63 -6.30
N ALA A 355 -12.11 16.44 -7.26
CA ALA A 355 -10.88 15.67 -7.07
C ALA A 355 -9.64 16.51 -7.36
N ILE A 356 -8.64 16.40 -6.49
CA ILE A 356 -7.32 17.00 -6.66
C ILE A 356 -6.33 15.86 -6.85
N LEU A 357 -5.81 15.76 -8.08
CA LEU A 357 -4.91 14.70 -8.50
C LEU A 357 -3.47 15.19 -8.57
N TYR A 358 -2.54 14.38 -8.09
CA TYR A 358 -1.12 14.70 -8.13
C TYR A 358 -0.28 13.45 -8.47
N ARG A 359 0.87 13.68 -9.10
CA ARG A 359 1.81 12.61 -9.48
C ARG A 359 2.50 11.99 -8.27
N SER A 360 2.81 12.79 -7.26
CA SER A 360 3.59 12.40 -6.08
C SER A 360 2.97 12.92 -4.81
N GLY A 361 2.95 12.09 -3.76
CA GLY A 361 2.27 12.37 -2.50
C GLY A 361 2.76 13.61 -1.75
N PHE A 362 4.01 14.05 -1.95
CA PHE A 362 4.51 15.25 -1.31
C PHE A 362 3.74 16.53 -1.67
N LEU A 363 3.09 16.55 -2.85
CA LEU A 363 2.26 17.69 -3.27
C LEU A 363 0.98 17.83 -2.44
N SER A 364 0.51 16.77 -1.77
CA SER A 364 -0.71 16.83 -0.97
C SER A 364 -0.61 17.78 0.22
N ARG A 365 0.59 17.93 0.83
CA ARG A 365 0.78 18.70 2.07
C ARG A 365 0.37 20.17 1.95
N ILE A 366 0.71 20.79 0.82
CA ILE A 366 0.36 22.21 0.56
C ILE A 366 -1.14 22.36 0.36
N VAL A 367 -1.76 21.38 -0.34
CA VAL A 367 -3.21 21.31 -0.57
C VAL A 367 -3.94 21.16 0.76
N GLU A 368 -3.54 20.16 1.57
CA GLU A 368 -4.11 19.88 2.89
C GLU A 368 -4.08 21.11 3.79
N LYS A 369 -2.92 21.79 3.85
CA LYS A 369 -2.77 23.02 4.61
C LYS A 369 -3.79 24.10 4.21
N LYS A 370 -3.95 24.33 2.89
CA LYS A 370 -4.88 25.35 2.37
C LYS A 370 -6.34 24.98 2.59
N LEU A 371 -6.70 23.70 2.41
CA LEU A 371 -8.06 23.22 2.68
C LEU A 371 -8.43 23.40 4.15
N VAL A 372 -7.49 23.08 5.07
CA VAL A 372 -7.66 23.32 6.51
C VAL A 372 -7.81 24.81 6.81
N GLU A 373 -6.93 25.68 6.28
CA GLU A 373 -7.02 27.15 6.45
C GLU A 373 -8.36 27.72 5.99
N LYS A 374 -8.97 27.13 4.96
CA LYS A 374 -10.24 27.60 4.39
C LYS A 374 -11.46 26.83 4.90
N ASN A 375 -11.27 25.92 5.88
CA ASN A 375 -12.31 25.04 6.46
C ASN A 375 -13.10 24.25 5.39
N ILE A 376 -12.39 23.75 4.36
CA ILE A 376 -12.97 22.87 3.34
C ILE A 376 -12.68 21.42 3.75
N PRO A 377 -13.72 20.58 3.91
CA PRO A 377 -13.52 19.19 4.24
C PRO A 377 -12.81 18.44 3.10
N TYR A 378 -11.85 17.59 3.42
CA TYR A 378 -11.14 16.78 2.45
C TYR A 378 -10.86 15.39 2.97
N GLU A 379 -10.61 14.47 2.05
CA GLU A 379 -10.23 13.08 2.31
C GLU A 379 -9.04 12.69 1.43
N ILE A 380 -8.05 12.02 2.02
CA ILE A 380 -6.87 11.55 1.29
C ILE A 380 -7.08 10.09 0.90
N PHE A 381 -7.20 9.85 -0.40
CA PHE A 381 -7.21 8.51 -0.96
C PHE A 381 -5.77 7.99 -1.10
N GLY A 382 -5.48 6.84 -0.48
CA GLY A 382 -4.15 6.22 -0.55
C GLY A 382 -3.11 6.84 0.40
N GLY A 383 -3.54 7.51 1.48
CA GLY A 383 -2.74 7.76 2.68
C GLY A 383 -2.32 6.46 3.36
N VAL A 384 -1.84 6.48 4.60
CA VAL A 384 -1.58 5.23 5.34
C VAL A 384 -2.89 4.47 5.40
N ARG A 385 -2.93 3.38 4.66
CA ARG A 385 -4.14 2.57 4.50
C ARG A 385 -4.61 2.09 5.85
N PHE A 386 -5.92 2.04 6.05
CA PHE A 386 -6.50 1.66 7.34
C PHE A 386 -5.89 0.38 7.90
N TYR A 387 -5.79 -0.67 7.09
CA TYR A 387 -5.20 -1.95 7.50
C TYR A 387 -3.67 -1.95 7.70
N GLN A 388 -2.99 -0.85 7.35
CA GLN A 388 -1.55 -0.66 7.57
C GLN A 388 -1.26 0.22 8.80
N ARG A 389 -2.27 0.73 9.47
CA ARG A 389 -2.11 1.49 10.71
C ARG A 389 -1.62 0.58 11.82
N MET A 390 -0.71 1.09 12.65
CA MET A 390 0.00 0.30 13.66
C MET A 390 -0.96 -0.47 14.56
N GLU A 391 -1.99 0.19 15.06
CA GLU A 391 -3.00 -0.39 15.95
C GLU A 391 -3.82 -1.50 15.30
N ILE A 392 -4.09 -1.37 14.01
CA ILE A 392 -4.82 -2.39 13.24
C ILE A 392 -3.93 -3.59 12.96
N LEU A 393 -2.67 -3.34 12.56
CA LEU A 393 -1.68 -4.41 12.38
C LEU A 393 -1.43 -5.19 13.66
N ASP A 394 -1.47 -4.53 14.84
CA ASP A 394 -1.31 -5.20 16.13
C ASP A 394 -2.50 -6.14 16.42
N ILE A 395 -3.73 -5.68 16.19
CA ILE A 395 -4.92 -6.54 16.35
C ILE A 395 -4.92 -7.68 15.33
N LEU A 396 -4.58 -7.39 14.06
CA LEU A 396 -4.44 -8.43 13.03
C LEU A 396 -3.37 -9.47 13.40
N ALA A 397 -2.27 -9.05 14.03
CA ALA A 397 -1.26 -9.98 14.53
C ALA A 397 -1.79 -10.87 15.67
N TYR A 398 -2.63 -10.36 16.58
CA TYR A 398 -3.34 -11.22 17.54
C TYR A 398 -4.21 -12.25 16.84
N LEU A 399 -5.03 -11.83 15.88
CA LEU A 399 -5.93 -12.71 15.16
C LEU A 399 -5.16 -13.75 14.32
N LYS A 400 -4.08 -13.34 13.66
CA LYS A 400 -3.20 -14.24 12.88
C LYS A 400 -2.50 -15.25 13.80
N LEU A 401 -2.01 -14.82 14.97
CA LEU A 401 -1.40 -15.75 15.92
C LEU A 401 -2.41 -16.79 16.43
N ILE A 402 -3.67 -16.41 16.62
CA ILE A 402 -4.75 -17.34 16.98
C ILE A 402 -5.01 -18.33 15.84
N ALA A 403 -5.10 -17.85 14.59
CA ALA A 403 -5.45 -18.65 13.42
C ALA A 403 -4.30 -19.55 12.94
N TYR A 404 -3.06 -19.05 12.91
CA TYR A 404 -1.96 -19.64 12.16
C TYR A 404 -0.74 -20.03 12.99
N ASP A 405 -0.64 -19.58 14.24
CA ASP A 405 0.53 -19.78 15.12
C ASP A 405 1.85 -19.30 14.50
N ASP A 406 1.85 -18.12 13.83
CA ASP A 406 3.02 -17.62 13.14
C ASP A 406 3.96 -16.79 14.02
N ASP A 407 5.26 -17.00 13.81
CA ASP A 407 6.32 -16.35 14.60
C ASP A 407 6.41 -14.84 14.34
N VAL A 408 5.99 -14.36 13.18
CA VAL A 408 6.02 -12.92 12.82
C VAL A 408 5.00 -12.17 13.66
N SER A 409 3.76 -12.67 13.71
CA SER A 409 2.70 -12.12 14.54
C SER A 409 3.04 -12.23 16.02
N PHE A 410 3.63 -13.35 16.46
CA PHE A 410 4.10 -13.52 17.82
C PHE A 410 5.11 -12.44 18.22
N ARG A 411 6.17 -12.24 17.44
CA ARG A 411 7.20 -11.21 17.69
C ARG A 411 6.62 -9.81 17.79
N ARG A 412 5.61 -9.52 16.99
CA ARG A 412 4.96 -8.21 16.98
C ARG A 412 4.21 -7.93 18.28
N ILE A 413 3.48 -8.90 18.81
CA ILE A 413 2.51 -8.66 19.87
C ILE A 413 2.91 -9.21 21.25
N VAL A 414 3.92 -10.07 21.37
CA VAL A 414 4.29 -10.65 22.67
C VAL A 414 4.60 -9.61 23.74
N ASN A 415 5.13 -8.46 23.37
CA ASN A 415 5.41 -7.32 24.26
C ASN A 415 4.55 -6.07 23.97
N THR A 416 3.45 -6.22 23.25
CA THR A 416 2.49 -5.14 22.94
C THR A 416 1.08 -5.58 23.34
N PRO A 417 0.50 -5.02 24.42
CA PRO A 417 1.05 -4.08 25.43
C PRO A 417 2.31 -4.58 26.14
N ARG A 418 3.03 -3.69 26.83
CA ARG A 418 4.28 -4.04 27.51
C ARG A 418 4.09 -5.13 28.55
N ARG A 419 4.79 -6.28 28.38
CA ARG A 419 4.74 -7.46 29.27
C ARG A 419 6.09 -7.82 29.86
N ARG A 420 7.03 -6.87 29.87
CA ARG A 420 8.42 -7.11 30.34
C ARG A 420 9.13 -8.22 29.55
N PHE A 421 8.73 -8.39 28.28
CA PHE A 421 9.32 -9.37 27.38
C PHE A 421 10.18 -8.64 26.34
N GLY A 422 11.38 -8.24 26.78
CA GLY A 422 12.32 -7.52 25.94
C GLY A 422 13.22 -8.45 25.11
N ARG A 423 14.15 -7.85 24.34
CA ARG A 423 15.04 -8.55 23.38
C ARG A 423 15.81 -9.72 23.99
N ALA A 424 16.31 -9.59 25.23
CA ALA A 424 17.05 -10.67 25.88
C ALA A 424 16.19 -11.94 26.08
N LYS A 425 14.91 -11.76 26.46
CA LYS A 425 13.98 -12.88 26.60
C LYS A 425 13.58 -13.48 25.27
N MET A 426 13.45 -12.65 24.23
CA MET A 426 13.21 -13.11 22.87
C MET A 426 14.37 -13.98 22.38
N ASN A 427 15.61 -13.49 22.50
CA ASN A 427 16.80 -14.26 22.12
C ASN A 427 16.88 -15.60 22.89
N ARG A 428 16.57 -15.58 24.21
CA ARG A 428 16.52 -16.82 25.02
C ARG A 428 15.47 -17.81 24.50
N LEU A 429 14.30 -17.31 24.10
CA LEU A 429 13.24 -18.13 23.52
C LEU A 429 13.64 -18.73 22.17
N GLU A 430 14.36 -17.98 21.34
CA GLU A 430 14.91 -18.45 20.07
C GLU A 430 15.98 -19.53 20.29
N GLU A 431 16.86 -19.35 21.28
CA GLU A 431 17.84 -20.36 21.65
C GLU A 431 17.16 -21.67 22.08
N LEU A 432 16.09 -21.58 22.91
CA LEU A 432 15.33 -22.75 23.32
C LEU A 432 14.64 -23.43 22.15
N LYS A 433 14.00 -22.66 21.26
CA LYS A 433 13.42 -23.19 20.02
C LYS A 433 14.45 -23.98 19.22
N ASN A 434 15.60 -23.37 18.93
CA ASN A 434 16.67 -23.98 18.15
C ASN A 434 17.27 -25.24 18.84
N THR A 435 17.39 -25.21 20.18
CA THR A 435 17.92 -26.37 20.91
C THR A 435 16.99 -27.58 20.82
N LEU A 436 15.68 -27.34 20.77
CA LEU A 436 14.66 -28.38 20.64
C LEU A 436 14.56 -28.97 19.24
N GLU A 437 14.90 -28.19 18.21
CA GLU A 437 14.94 -28.66 16.81
C GLU A 437 16.09 -29.63 16.56
N TYR A 438 17.18 -29.53 17.33
CA TYR A 438 18.36 -30.42 17.23
C TYR A 438 18.34 -31.62 18.21
N GLY A 439 17.34 -31.68 19.13
CA GLY A 439 17.24 -32.74 20.13
C GLY A 439 16.26 -33.83 19.71
N VAL A 440 16.76 -35.03 19.55
CA VAL A 440 15.98 -36.25 19.29
C VAL A 440 15.05 -36.53 20.47
N GLY A 441 13.76 -36.44 20.25
CA GLY A 441 12.68 -37.19 20.91
C GLY A 441 12.67 -37.24 22.47
N GLU A 442 12.06 -36.20 23.10
CA GLU A 442 11.42 -36.38 24.40
C GLU A 442 9.89 -36.29 24.23
N MET A 443 9.20 -37.30 24.78
CA MET A 443 7.75 -37.46 24.76
C MET A 443 7.08 -36.27 25.44
N ASP A 444 6.14 -35.66 24.80
CA ASP A 444 5.28 -34.62 25.34
C ASP A 444 4.38 -35.18 26.44
N LEU A 445 4.24 -34.44 27.55
CA LEU A 445 3.52 -34.87 28.77
C LEU A 445 2.00 -35.04 28.55
N PHE A 446 1.48 -34.70 27.36
CA PHE A 446 0.07 -34.75 27.02
C PHE A 446 -0.28 -35.75 25.90
N GLY A 447 0.67 -36.56 25.43
CA GLY A 447 0.35 -37.75 24.60
C GLY A 447 -0.18 -37.54 23.21
N ASP A 448 -0.17 -36.31 22.67
CA ASP A 448 -0.54 -36.06 21.28
C ASP A 448 0.69 -36.06 20.40
N PHE A 449 0.81 -37.07 19.57
CA PHE A 449 1.72 -37.10 18.45
C PHE A 449 1.37 -35.97 17.48
N ALA A 450 2.19 -34.95 17.40
CA ALA A 450 2.17 -34.02 16.29
C ALA A 450 2.49 -34.81 15.00
N GLN A 451 1.47 -35.29 14.34
CA GLN A 451 1.53 -35.75 12.94
C GLN A 451 1.69 -34.53 12.04
N GLY A 452 2.92 -34.18 11.72
CA GLY A 452 3.25 -33.15 10.75
C GLY A 452 4.62 -32.58 11.07
N GLY A 453 5.63 -32.89 10.28
CA GLY A 453 7.00 -32.37 10.42
C GLY A 453 7.11 -30.86 10.15
N GLY A 454 6.38 -30.04 10.91
CA GLY A 454 6.45 -28.58 10.87
C GLY A 454 7.42 -28.06 11.93
N GLU A 455 8.16 -27.02 11.55
CA GLU A 455 9.05 -26.27 12.45
C GLU A 455 8.27 -25.78 13.67
N ARG A 456 8.79 -26.00 14.88
CA ARG A 456 8.18 -25.61 16.13
C ARG A 456 8.10 -24.08 16.23
N THR A 457 6.95 -23.52 16.63
CA THR A 457 6.76 -22.07 16.73
C THR A 457 7.31 -21.48 18.02
N LEU A 458 7.59 -20.18 18.03
CA LEU A 458 7.99 -19.43 19.22
C LEU A 458 6.89 -19.44 20.29
N PHE A 459 5.61 -19.37 19.88
CA PHE A 459 4.49 -19.43 20.81
C PHE A 459 4.38 -20.79 21.49
N ALA A 460 4.52 -21.88 20.74
CA ALA A 460 4.51 -23.24 21.29
C ALA A 460 5.67 -23.43 22.27
N THR A 461 6.87 -22.93 21.90
CA THR A 461 8.06 -22.97 22.77
C THR A 461 7.83 -22.17 24.05
N LEU A 462 7.33 -20.92 23.95
CA LEU A 462 7.03 -20.11 25.15
C LEU A 462 5.99 -20.79 26.05
N SER A 463 4.96 -21.38 25.48
CA SER A 463 3.89 -22.06 26.23
C SER A 463 4.42 -23.21 27.05
N GLN A 464 5.36 -23.98 26.53
CA GLN A 464 6.01 -25.09 27.21
C GLN A 464 6.97 -24.62 28.31
N TYR A 465 7.72 -23.53 28.08
CA TYR A 465 8.77 -23.06 28.99
C TYR A 465 8.38 -21.84 29.84
N LEU A 466 7.08 -21.56 30.01
CA LEU A 466 6.58 -20.47 30.89
C LEU A 466 7.12 -20.53 32.34
N TRP A 467 7.51 -21.70 32.81
CA TRP A 467 8.05 -21.93 34.17
C TRP A 467 9.53 -21.53 34.30
N GLU A 468 10.26 -21.34 33.19
CA GLU A 468 11.66 -20.87 33.27
C GLU A 468 11.73 -19.51 33.95
N LYS A 469 12.75 -19.35 34.80
CA LYS A 469 12.96 -18.14 35.60
C LYS A 469 12.97 -16.85 34.75
N ASP A 470 13.47 -16.95 33.54
CA ASP A 470 13.55 -15.81 32.61
C ASP A 470 12.17 -15.36 32.13
N PHE A 471 11.21 -16.27 31.97
CA PHE A 471 9.85 -15.96 31.54
C PHE A 471 8.88 -15.78 32.70
N ALA A 472 9.05 -16.50 33.81
CA ALA A 472 8.21 -16.41 35.00
C ALA A 472 8.13 -14.99 35.58
N ASN A 473 9.21 -14.20 35.43
CA ASN A 473 9.27 -12.79 35.87
C ASN A 473 8.68 -11.80 34.85
N SER A 474 8.05 -12.29 33.80
CA SER A 474 7.36 -11.48 32.79
C SER A 474 5.84 -11.62 32.90
N GLU A 475 5.12 -10.68 32.33
CA GLU A 475 3.64 -10.68 32.30
C GLU A 475 3.08 -11.42 31.07
N VAL A 476 3.82 -12.41 30.51
CA VAL A 476 3.39 -13.16 29.31
C VAL A 476 2.43 -14.32 29.63
N GLY A 477 2.34 -14.76 30.86
CA GLY A 477 1.43 -15.85 31.27
C GLY A 477 -0.04 -15.58 30.89
N PRO A 478 -0.61 -14.39 31.21
CA PRO A 478 -1.96 -14.02 30.76
C PRO A 478 -2.10 -14.00 29.23
N PHE A 479 -1.06 -13.53 28.50
CA PHE A 479 -1.03 -13.52 27.04
C PHE A 479 -1.10 -14.94 26.46
N VAL A 480 -0.27 -15.86 26.96
CA VAL A 480 -0.31 -17.27 26.51
C VAL A 480 -1.67 -17.88 26.78
N ARG A 481 -2.24 -17.70 27.99
CA ARG A 481 -3.59 -18.20 28.32
C ARG A 481 -4.66 -17.61 27.40
N LEU A 482 -4.57 -16.33 27.06
CA LEU A 482 -5.50 -15.70 26.13
C LEU A 482 -5.47 -16.38 24.77
N ILE A 483 -4.28 -16.48 24.14
CA ILE A 483 -4.13 -17.07 22.81
C ILE A 483 -4.61 -18.53 22.80
N THR A 484 -4.19 -19.35 23.79
CA THR A 484 -4.62 -20.74 23.90
C THR A 484 -6.15 -20.84 24.04
N SER A 485 -6.74 -20.07 24.96
CA SER A 485 -8.20 -20.07 25.16
C SER A 485 -8.97 -19.60 23.93
N MET A 486 -8.42 -18.63 23.17
CA MET A 486 -9.07 -18.16 21.96
C MET A 486 -8.98 -19.17 20.82
N ARG A 487 -7.88 -19.91 20.68
CA ARG A 487 -7.76 -21.03 19.71
C ARG A 487 -8.81 -22.11 19.95
N GLU A 488 -9.05 -22.46 21.22
CA GLU A 488 -10.06 -23.45 21.57
C GLU A 488 -11.50 -22.96 21.34
N LYS A 489 -11.74 -21.66 21.52
CA LYS A 489 -13.10 -21.09 21.55
C LYS A 489 -13.50 -20.36 20.25
N CYS A 490 -12.58 -20.10 19.32
CA CYS A 490 -12.92 -19.36 18.08
C CYS A 490 -13.81 -20.19 17.13
N HIS A 491 -13.78 -21.50 17.20
CA HIS A 491 -14.67 -22.35 16.40
C HIS A 491 -16.14 -22.16 16.84
N GLY A 492 -16.95 -21.59 15.92
CA GLY A 492 -18.38 -21.33 16.15
C GLY A 492 -18.72 -19.98 16.79
N LYS A 493 -17.74 -19.11 17.07
CA LYS A 493 -17.97 -17.72 17.47
C LYS A 493 -18.02 -16.79 16.25
N ARG A 494 -18.81 -15.73 16.39
CA ARG A 494 -18.83 -14.65 15.39
C ARG A 494 -17.50 -13.89 15.37
N ILE A 495 -17.11 -13.37 14.23
CA ILE A 495 -15.86 -12.62 14.07
C ILE A 495 -15.85 -11.37 14.94
N SER A 496 -16.98 -10.66 15.02
CA SER A 496 -17.13 -9.49 15.89
C SER A 496 -16.91 -9.83 17.37
N GLU A 497 -17.37 -10.99 17.84
CA GLU A 497 -17.13 -11.47 19.20
C GLU A 497 -15.64 -11.79 19.44
N ILE A 498 -14.97 -12.44 18.47
CA ILE A 498 -13.55 -12.75 18.54
C ILE A 498 -12.73 -11.45 18.59
N VAL A 499 -13.01 -10.51 17.71
CA VAL A 499 -12.31 -9.22 17.66
C VAL A 499 -12.47 -8.43 18.96
N ASN A 500 -13.70 -8.34 19.47
CA ASN A 500 -13.98 -7.65 20.74
C ASN A 500 -13.28 -8.31 21.92
N GLU A 501 -13.35 -9.63 22.02
CA GLU A 501 -12.73 -10.41 23.10
C GLU A 501 -11.19 -10.29 23.07
N VAL A 502 -10.59 -10.29 21.87
CA VAL A 502 -9.15 -10.08 21.69
C VAL A 502 -8.76 -8.68 22.15
N MET A 503 -9.44 -7.63 21.71
CA MET A 503 -9.11 -6.25 22.08
C MET A 503 -9.22 -5.99 23.58
N GLU A 504 -10.28 -6.53 24.22
CA GLU A 504 -10.54 -6.36 25.65
C GLU A 504 -9.56 -7.17 26.48
N LYS A 505 -9.48 -8.49 26.25
CA LYS A 505 -8.70 -9.41 27.07
C LYS A 505 -7.19 -9.32 26.88
N SER A 506 -6.73 -8.84 25.72
CA SER A 506 -5.31 -8.54 25.52
C SER A 506 -4.84 -7.30 26.29
N GLY A 507 -5.78 -6.47 26.75
CA GLY A 507 -5.52 -5.16 27.33
C GLY A 507 -5.05 -4.12 26.30
N TYR A 508 -5.19 -4.41 24.99
CA TYR A 508 -4.67 -3.54 23.94
C TYR A 508 -5.46 -2.22 23.84
N GLU A 509 -6.79 -2.28 23.90
CA GLU A 509 -7.63 -1.07 23.91
C GLU A 509 -7.34 -0.19 25.14
N THR A 510 -7.17 -0.80 26.31
CA THR A 510 -6.76 -0.10 27.53
C THR A 510 -5.40 0.56 27.37
N TYR A 511 -4.44 -0.14 26.77
CA TYR A 511 -3.10 0.38 26.48
C TYR A 511 -3.14 1.61 25.57
N ILE A 512 -3.93 1.58 24.48
CA ILE A 512 -4.09 2.73 23.58
C ILE A 512 -4.78 3.89 24.32
N ARG A 513 -5.77 3.60 25.17
CA ARG A 513 -6.47 4.58 25.98
C ARG A 513 -5.53 5.27 27.00
N GLU A 514 -4.61 4.51 27.59
CA GLU A 514 -3.58 5.04 28.48
C GLU A 514 -2.55 5.90 27.74
N LEU A 515 -2.28 5.64 26.46
CA LEU A 515 -1.45 6.51 25.63
C LEU A 515 -2.14 7.84 25.28
N GLY A 516 -3.44 7.97 25.53
CA GLY A 516 -4.22 9.17 25.19
C GLY A 516 -4.37 9.42 23.70
N ASP A 517 -4.25 8.37 22.89
CA ASP A 517 -4.30 8.46 21.42
C ASP A 517 -5.73 8.17 20.95
N GLU A 518 -6.54 9.23 20.86
CA GLU A 518 -7.95 9.14 20.46
C GLU A 518 -8.11 8.67 19.01
N GLU A 519 -7.20 9.06 18.11
CA GLU A 519 -7.26 8.65 16.71
C GLU A 519 -7.12 7.13 16.58
N ARG A 520 -6.21 6.52 17.35
CA ARG A 520 -6.08 5.06 17.37
C ARG A 520 -7.28 4.36 17.99
N LEU A 521 -7.91 4.95 19.01
CA LEU A 521 -9.15 4.39 19.58
C LEU A 521 -10.29 4.41 18.57
N ASP A 522 -10.43 5.50 17.79
CA ASP A 522 -11.40 5.58 16.71
C ASP A 522 -11.14 4.52 15.62
N ASN A 523 -9.86 4.28 15.29
CA ASN A 523 -9.49 3.23 14.35
C ASN A 523 -9.84 1.83 14.86
N LEU A 524 -9.65 1.55 16.15
CA LEU A 524 -10.07 0.28 16.77
C LEU A 524 -11.60 0.13 16.75
N ALA A 525 -12.35 1.20 17.04
CA ALA A 525 -13.81 1.20 16.96
C ALA A 525 -14.29 0.93 15.52
N GLU A 526 -13.64 1.55 14.53
CA GLU A 526 -13.92 1.32 13.12
C GLU A 526 -13.61 -0.14 12.71
N PHE A 527 -12.53 -0.72 13.21
CA PHE A 527 -12.20 -2.13 12.95
C PHE A 527 -13.26 -3.09 13.50
N LYS A 528 -13.83 -2.78 14.69
CA LYS A 528 -15.00 -3.52 15.23
C LYS A 528 -16.22 -3.42 14.32
N ARG A 529 -16.46 -2.22 13.73
CA ARG A 529 -17.56 -2.00 12.77
C ARG A 529 -17.37 -2.82 11.52
N ILE A 530 -16.15 -2.83 10.99
CA ILE A 530 -15.77 -3.64 9.81
C ILE A 530 -16.02 -5.12 10.06
N ALA A 531 -15.63 -5.66 11.21
CA ALA A 531 -15.90 -7.06 11.57
C ALA A 531 -17.42 -7.40 11.50
N ASN A 532 -18.27 -6.50 12.01
CA ASN A 532 -19.73 -6.65 11.92
C ASN A 532 -20.25 -6.54 10.47
N GLU A 533 -19.65 -5.71 9.62
CA GLU A 533 -20.04 -5.58 8.21
C GLU A 533 -19.71 -6.85 7.42
N PHE A 534 -18.52 -7.42 7.63
CA PHE A 534 -18.13 -8.70 7.04
C PHE A 534 -19.09 -9.82 7.43
N GLU A 535 -19.54 -9.88 8.69
CA GLU A 535 -20.54 -10.86 9.12
C GLU A 535 -21.86 -10.72 8.37
N ARG A 536 -22.30 -9.49 8.09
CA ARG A 536 -23.52 -9.26 7.31
C ARG A 536 -23.35 -9.62 5.84
N GLU A 537 -22.17 -9.40 5.27
CA GLU A 537 -21.88 -9.66 3.87
C GLU A 537 -21.67 -11.15 3.57
N PHE A 538 -20.94 -11.85 4.43
CA PHE A 538 -20.52 -13.24 4.22
C PHE A 538 -21.34 -14.28 5.03
N GLY A 539 -22.23 -13.83 5.94
CA GLY A 539 -23.14 -14.67 6.69
C GLY A 539 -22.46 -15.59 7.71
N GLU A 540 -23.15 -16.66 8.11
CA GLU A 540 -22.70 -17.61 9.15
C GLU A 540 -21.46 -18.44 8.75
N ASN A 541 -21.07 -18.44 7.48
CA ASN A 541 -19.92 -19.18 6.98
C ASN A 541 -18.58 -18.42 7.12
N LEU A 542 -18.60 -17.22 7.65
CA LEU A 542 -17.41 -16.41 7.88
C LEU A 542 -16.64 -16.96 9.09
N ASN A 543 -15.56 -17.66 8.83
CA ASN A 543 -14.61 -18.07 9.88
C ASN A 543 -13.42 -17.09 9.96
N LEU A 544 -12.58 -17.24 10.99
CA LEU A 544 -11.43 -16.35 11.24
C LEU A 544 -10.41 -16.35 10.09
N ASP A 545 -10.16 -17.50 9.46
CA ASP A 545 -9.25 -17.63 8.33
C ASP A 545 -9.77 -16.86 7.11
N GLU A 546 -11.04 -17.03 6.79
CA GLU A 546 -11.68 -16.31 5.67
C GLU A 546 -11.71 -14.80 5.91
N PHE A 547 -12.01 -14.38 7.13
CA PHE A 547 -11.96 -12.95 7.51
C PHE A 547 -10.56 -12.37 7.32
N LEU A 548 -9.52 -13.03 7.82
CA LEU A 548 -8.13 -12.59 7.66
C LEU A 548 -7.70 -12.57 6.19
N ARG A 549 -8.16 -13.53 5.41
CA ARG A 549 -7.93 -13.56 3.97
C ARG A 549 -8.59 -12.38 3.26
N GLN A 550 -9.85 -12.10 3.56
CA GLN A 550 -10.58 -10.97 2.98
C GLN A 550 -9.90 -9.64 3.31
N ILE A 551 -9.45 -9.46 4.56
CA ILE A 551 -8.66 -8.27 4.94
C ILE A 551 -7.35 -8.21 4.15
N ALA A 552 -6.63 -9.31 4.00
CA ALA A 552 -5.38 -9.33 3.24
C ALA A 552 -5.62 -8.95 1.76
N LEU A 553 -6.73 -9.40 1.17
CA LEU A 553 -7.12 -9.03 -0.19
C LEU A 553 -7.60 -7.57 -0.29
N GLN A 554 -8.21 -7.04 0.76
CA GLN A 554 -8.70 -5.64 0.82
C GLN A 554 -7.66 -4.65 1.32
N SER A 555 -6.53 -5.09 1.86
CA SER A 555 -5.49 -4.20 2.41
C SER A 555 -4.95 -3.17 1.39
N GLY A 556 -5.53 -3.11 0.21
CA GLY A 556 -5.35 -2.17 -0.86
C GLY A 556 -6.38 -1.04 -0.96
N GLU A 557 -7.57 -1.17 -0.40
CA GLU A 557 -8.68 -0.23 -0.67
C GLU A 557 -9.52 0.01 0.59
N ASP A 558 -9.44 1.21 1.15
CA ASP A 558 -10.40 1.68 2.15
C ASP A 558 -11.65 2.23 1.44
N ASP A 559 -12.75 1.46 1.44
CA ASP A 559 -14.07 1.95 1.11
C ASP A 559 -14.63 2.75 2.29
N LYS A 560 -14.35 4.04 2.34
CA LYS A 560 -15.12 4.96 3.17
C LYS A 560 -16.32 5.47 2.40
N GLU A 561 -17.52 5.17 2.86
CA GLU A 561 -18.72 5.87 2.43
C GLU A 561 -18.47 7.38 2.53
N SER A 562 -18.71 8.05 1.43
CA SER A 562 -18.36 9.43 1.17
C SER A 562 -19.04 10.39 2.13
N LYS A 563 -18.30 10.89 3.10
CA LYS A 563 -18.57 12.22 3.66
C LYS A 563 -18.39 13.22 2.53
N ASP A 564 -19.22 14.27 2.47
CA ASP A 564 -19.08 15.35 1.50
C ASP A 564 -17.75 16.09 1.71
N ALA A 565 -16.72 15.64 0.99
CA ALA A 565 -15.33 16.08 1.15
C ALA A 565 -14.59 16.02 -0.18
N VAL A 566 -13.69 16.99 -0.42
CA VAL A 566 -12.81 17.04 -1.58
C VAL A 566 -11.86 15.83 -1.56
N LYS A 567 -11.75 15.13 -2.68
CA LYS A 567 -10.94 13.92 -2.80
C LYS A 567 -9.51 14.27 -3.22
N LEU A 568 -8.54 13.95 -2.37
CA LEU A 568 -7.11 14.11 -2.63
C LEU A 568 -6.48 12.75 -2.90
N MET A 569 -5.84 12.59 -4.05
CA MET A 569 -5.23 11.30 -4.39
C MET A 569 -4.12 11.40 -5.43
N THR A 570 -3.27 10.37 -5.46
CA THR A 570 -2.34 10.23 -6.58
C THR A 570 -3.12 9.88 -7.87
N ILE A 571 -2.56 10.23 -9.02
CA ILE A 571 -3.16 9.88 -10.31
C ILE A 571 -3.32 8.36 -10.43
N HIS A 572 -2.39 7.56 -9.92
CA HIS A 572 -2.51 6.10 -9.91
C HIS A 572 -3.72 5.60 -9.11
N SER A 573 -3.99 6.22 -7.96
CA SER A 573 -5.14 5.87 -7.12
C SER A 573 -6.48 6.33 -7.73
N SER A 574 -6.46 7.25 -8.69
CA SER A 574 -7.67 7.73 -9.37
C SER A 574 -8.15 6.81 -10.50
N LYS A 575 -7.36 5.79 -10.86
CA LYS A 575 -7.74 4.85 -11.91
C LYS A 575 -9.05 4.14 -11.54
N GLY A 576 -9.99 4.07 -12.48
CA GLY A 576 -11.33 3.51 -12.26
C GLY A 576 -12.34 4.49 -11.67
N LEU A 577 -11.90 5.65 -11.15
CA LEU A 577 -12.77 6.69 -10.61
C LEU A 577 -13.12 7.75 -11.65
N GLU A 578 -14.13 8.58 -11.36
CA GLU A 578 -14.59 9.70 -12.20
C GLU A 578 -15.17 10.79 -11.31
N PHE A 579 -14.97 12.05 -11.71
CA PHE A 579 -15.36 13.20 -10.91
C PHE A 579 -15.86 14.35 -11.81
N PRO A 580 -16.94 15.04 -11.42
CA PRO A 580 -17.42 16.22 -12.14
C PRO A 580 -16.34 17.29 -12.35
N VAL A 581 -15.48 17.52 -11.36
CA VAL A 581 -14.44 18.55 -11.36
C VAL A 581 -13.09 17.95 -10.96
N VAL A 582 -12.10 18.11 -11.81
CA VAL A 582 -10.73 17.59 -11.58
C VAL A 582 -9.70 18.70 -11.67
N PHE A 583 -8.85 18.78 -10.66
CA PHE A 583 -7.61 19.57 -10.64
C PHE A 583 -6.43 18.62 -10.76
N ILE A 584 -5.50 18.87 -11.68
CA ILE A 584 -4.25 18.12 -11.81
C ILE A 584 -3.12 19.07 -11.44
N LEU A 585 -2.43 18.78 -10.32
CA LEU A 585 -1.37 19.61 -9.77
C LEU A 585 0.01 19.20 -10.29
N GLY A 586 0.91 20.18 -10.30
CA GLY A 586 2.32 19.94 -10.54
C GLY A 586 2.64 19.58 -11.97
N PHE A 587 2.03 20.27 -12.96
CA PHE A 587 2.41 20.19 -14.37
C PHE A 587 3.78 20.82 -14.61
N THR A 588 4.79 20.25 -13.94
CA THR A 588 6.17 20.73 -13.94
C THR A 588 7.09 19.62 -14.46
N GLU A 589 7.98 19.96 -15.38
CA GLU A 589 8.97 19.02 -15.91
C GLU A 589 9.86 18.47 -14.80
N GLY A 590 10.00 17.14 -14.73
CA GLY A 590 10.71 16.46 -13.65
C GLY A 590 9.80 15.99 -12.51
N VAL A 591 8.62 16.59 -12.34
CA VAL A 591 7.56 16.13 -11.43
C VAL A 591 6.49 15.36 -12.21
N PHE A 592 5.91 15.99 -13.22
CA PHE A 592 4.96 15.39 -14.14
C PHE A 592 5.19 15.89 -15.58
N PRO A 593 5.92 15.11 -16.39
CA PRO A 593 6.39 13.73 -16.19
C PRO A 593 7.54 13.61 -15.18
N SER A 594 7.63 12.44 -14.53
CA SER A 594 8.64 12.12 -13.52
C SER A 594 10.04 11.96 -14.13
N ALA A 595 11.01 12.75 -13.64
CA ALA A 595 12.41 12.63 -14.05
C ALA A 595 12.99 11.25 -13.71
N LYS A 596 12.58 10.66 -12.57
CA LYS A 596 13.00 9.31 -12.14
C LYS A 596 12.54 8.26 -13.15
N THR A 597 11.27 8.23 -13.50
CA THR A 597 10.69 7.25 -14.45
C THR A 597 11.36 7.37 -15.82
N ILE A 598 11.54 8.59 -16.32
CA ILE A 598 12.22 8.84 -17.59
C ILE A 598 13.70 8.45 -17.52
N GLY A 599 14.38 8.74 -16.40
CA GLY A 599 15.79 8.38 -16.18
C GLY A 599 16.03 6.88 -16.23
N GLU A 600 15.18 6.12 -15.55
CA GLU A 600 15.27 4.66 -15.46
C GLU A 600 14.85 3.95 -16.76
N ARG A 601 13.80 4.41 -17.44
CA ARG A 601 13.15 3.67 -18.51
C ARG A 601 13.15 4.37 -19.88
N LYS A 602 13.71 5.56 -19.96
CA LYS A 602 13.87 6.33 -21.21
C LYS A 602 12.53 6.56 -21.94
N LYS A 603 12.44 6.23 -23.24
CA LYS A 603 11.24 6.40 -24.06
C LYS A 603 10.02 5.62 -23.54
N PRO A 604 10.10 4.33 -23.19
CA PRO A 604 9.00 3.62 -22.55
C PRO A 604 8.49 4.30 -21.27
N GLY A 605 9.40 4.83 -20.43
CA GLY A 605 9.03 5.57 -19.23
C GLY A 605 8.27 6.87 -19.54
N LEU A 606 8.66 7.59 -20.58
CA LEU A 606 7.92 8.79 -21.03
C LEU A 606 6.52 8.42 -21.58
N GLU A 607 6.40 7.30 -22.30
CA GLU A 607 5.12 6.83 -22.78
C GLU A 607 4.18 6.40 -21.65
N GLU A 608 4.72 5.78 -20.59
CA GLU A 608 3.96 5.45 -19.37
C GLU A 608 3.50 6.72 -18.64
N GLU A 609 4.36 7.72 -18.44
CA GLU A 609 4.00 9.01 -17.84
C GLU A 609 2.92 9.74 -18.68
N ARG A 610 2.95 9.60 -20.02
CA ARG A 610 1.93 10.16 -20.91
C ARG A 610 0.59 9.41 -20.78
N ARG A 611 0.60 8.08 -20.63
CA ARG A 611 -0.59 7.30 -20.29
C ARG A 611 -1.15 7.70 -18.93
N LEU A 612 -0.26 7.97 -17.96
CA LEU A 612 -0.68 8.45 -16.64
C LEU A 612 -1.38 9.83 -16.74
N CYS A 613 -0.85 10.73 -17.57
CA CYS A 613 -1.49 12.03 -17.83
C CYS A 613 -2.84 11.86 -18.55
N TYR A 614 -2.92 10.97 -19.51
CA TYR A 614 -4.17 10.60 -20.19
C TYR A 614 -5.20 10.06 -19.19
N VAL A 615 -4.79 9.19 -18.26
CA VAL A 615 -5.65 8.70 -17.18
C VAL A 615 -6.15 9.86 -16.34
N ALA A 616 -5.28 10.79 -15.92
CA ALA A 616 -5.67 11.93 -15.09
C ALA A 616 -6.70 12.82 -15.79
N ILE A 617 -6.49 13.18 -17.05
CA ILE A 617 -7.40 14.00 -17.88
C ILE A 617 -8.77 13.30 -18.00
N THR A 618 -8.77 12.00 -18.27
CA THR A 618 -10.00 11.22 -18.48
C THR A 618 -10.76 10.89 -17.19
N ARG A 619 -10.30 11.37 -16.01
CA ARG A 619 -11.09 11.31 -14.77
C ARG A 619 -12.16 12.41 -14.72
N ALA A 620 -11.95 13.51 -15.46
CA ALA A 620 -12.85 14.63 -15.47
C ALA A 620 -14.11 14.38 -16.32
N GLU A 621 -15.26 14.73 -15.78
CA GLU A 621 -16.54 14.69 -16.48
C GLU A 621 -16.84 16.06 -17.13
N LYS A 622 -16.86 17.15 -16.34
CA LYS A 622 -17.31 18.48 -16.76
C LYS A 622 -16.23 19.55 -16.76
N TYR A 623 -15.39 19.57 -15.71
CA TYR A 623 -14.37 20.61 -15.52
C TYR A 623 -12.99 19.99 -15.32
N LEU A 624 -12.01 20.51 -16.04
CA LEU A 624 -10.62 20.12 -15.93
C LEU A 624 -9.72 21.35 -15.77
N PHE A 625 -8.93 21.35 -14.71
CA PHE A 625 -7.95 22.37 -14.39
C PHE A 625 -6.54 21.77 -14.37
N LEU A 626 -5.62 22.32 -15.15
CA LEU A 626 -4.20 21.96 -15.18
C LEU A 626 -3.44 23.03 -14.40
N MET A 627 -2.64 22.64 -13.43
CA MET A 627 -2.05 23.59 -12.48
C MET A 627 -0.54 23.45 -12.46
N ASP A 628 0.16 24.57 -12.54
CA ASP A 628 1.60 24.65 -12.32
C ASP A 628 2.02 25.97 -11.65
N SER A 629 3.24 26.01 -11.14
CA SER A 629 3.82 27.20 -10.52
C SER A 629 5.29 27.36 -10.83
N GLU A 630 5.75 28.63 -10.85
CA GLU A 630 7.16 28.97 -10.89
C GLU A 630 7.85 28.71 -9.53
N GLY A 631 9.15 28.96 -9.46
CA GLY A 631 9.97 28.83 -8.28
C GLY A 631 10.96 27.68 -8.36
N GLU A 632 11.40 27.20 -7.20
CA GLU A 632 12.34 26.11 -7.07
C GLU A 632 11.66 24.88 -6.48
N SER A 633 12.11 23.70 -6.90
CA SER A 633 11.71 22.44 -6.27
C SER A 633 12.34 22.29 -4.89
N GLN A 634 11.94 21.29 -4.11
CA GLN A 634 12.51 20.98 -2.79
C GLN A 634 14.06 20.79 -2.81
N ASN A 635 14.63 20.50 -3.98
CA ASN A 635 16.07 20.31 -4.19
C ASN A 635 16.77 21.58 -4.73
N GLY A 636 16.14 22.76 -4.70
CA GLY A 636 16.70 24.01 -5.20
C GLY A 636 16.82 24.08 -6.73
N ILE A 637 16.13 23.21 -7.46
CA ILE A 637 16.13 23.20 -8.93
C ILE A 637 14.96 24.05 -9.43
N LYS A 638 15.23 24.97 -10.36
CA LYS A 638 14.21 25.80 -10.99
C LYS A 638 13.13 24.94 -11.64
N LYS A 639 11.89 25.24 -11.35
CA LYS A 639 10.73 24.56 -11.97
C LYS A 639 10.59 24.98 -13.43
N LEU A 640 10.42 23.99 -14.30
CA LEU A 640 10.20 24.16 -15.74
C LEU A 640 8.79 23.70 -16.09
N VAL A 641 8.18 24.34 -17.07
CA VAL A 641 6.84 23.99 -17.54
C VAL A 641 6.83 22.60 -18.16
N SER A 642 5.86 21.78 -17.79
CA SER A 642 5.72 20.41 -18.29
C SER A 642 5.59 20.36 -19.80
N ARG A 643 6.29 19.41 -20.43
CA ARG A 643 6.14 19.11 -21.88
C ARG A 643 4.72 18.71 -22.25
N PHE A 644 3.97 18.13 -21.32
CA PHE A 644 2.60 17.67 -21.58
C PHE A 644 1.67 18.81 -21.94
N LEU A 645 1.86 20.03 -21.43
CA LEU A 645 1.11 21.20 -21.87
C LEU A 645 1.34 21.53 -23.36
N GLY A 646 2.59 21.39 -23.83
CA GLY A 646 2.92 21.52 -25.23
C GLY A 646 2.36 20.38 -26.09
N GLU A 647 2.33 19.15 -25.56
CA GLU A 647 1.82 17.96 -26.25
C GLU A 647 0.29 17.94 -26.33
N ILE A 648 -0.42 18.45 -25.31
CA ILE A 648 -1.87 18.71 -25.33
C ILE A 648 -2.21 19.75 -26.41
N GLY A 649 -1.31 20.73 -26.63
CA GLY A 649 -1.47 21.79 -27.60
C GLY A 649 -2.20 23.00 -27.04
N GLU A 650 -1.63 24.18 -27.21
CA GLU A 650 -2.13 25.45 -26.65
C GLU A 650 -3.55 25.84 -27.11
N LYS A 651 -4.01 25.31 -28.25
CA LYS A 651 -5.39 25.52 -28.74
C LYS A 651 -6.48 24.77 -27.94
N ASN A 652 -6.09 23.78 -27.17
CA ASN A 652 -7.02 22.87 -26.48
C ASN A 652 -7.30 23.28 -25.03
N TYR A 653 -6.67 24.35 -24.53
CA TYR A 653 -6.94 24.90 -23.19
C TYR A 653 -6.78 26.42 -23.16
N ILE A 654 -7.40 27.05 -22.20
CA ILE A 654 -7.27 28.49 -21.92
C ILE A 654 -6.21 28.65 -20.83
N ARG A 655 -5.14 29.40 -21.13
CA ARG A 655 -4.12 29.70 -20.14
C ARG A 655 -4.50 30.94 -19.34
N LYS A 656 -4.45 30.83 -18.03
CA LYS A 656 -4.51 31.92 -17.07
C LYS A 656 -3.13 32.05 -16.40
N GLY A 657 -2.60 33.27 -16.32
CA GLY A 657 -1.21 33.53 -15.95
C GLY A 657 -0.26 33.62 -17.16
N LYS A 658 0.86 34.35 -16.99
CA LYS A 658 1.81 34.63 -18.07
C LYS A 658 3.10 33.86 -17.80
N ILE A 659 3.44 32.93 -18.65
CA ILE A 659 4.76 32.28 -18.69
C ILE A 659 5.73 33.28 -19.33
N SER A 660 6.88 33.57 -18.69
CA SER A 660 7.90 34.43 -19.26
C SER A 660 8.52 33.76 -20.50
N ASP A 661 8.92 34.58 -21.50
CA ASP A 661 9.58 34.08 -22.71
C ASP A 661 10.88 33.32 -22.40
N GLU A 662 11.56 33.73 -21.33
CA GLU A 662 12.76 33.09 -20.83
C GLU A 662 12.46 31.68 -20.30
N LEU A 663 11.46 31.54 -19.41
CA LEU A 663 11.04 30.26 -18.86
C LEU A 663 10.54 29.30 -19.97
N ALA A 664 9.76 29.82 -20.92
CA ALA A 664 9.28 29.04 -22.07
C ALA A 664 10.43 28.54 -22.95
N LYS A 665 11.47 29.37 -23.14
CA LYS A 665 12.67 28.99 -23.90
C LYS A 665 13.51 27.95 -23.17
N GLU A 666 13.71 28.14 -21.87
CA GLU A 666 14.43 27.17 -21.01
C GLU A 666 13.72 25.82 -20.99
N SER A 667 12.40 25.80 -20.75
CA SER A 667 11.59 24.58 -20.74
C SER A 667 11.68 23.82 -22.06
N ARG A 668 11.53 24.52 -23.20
CA ARG A 668 11.71 23.92 -24.53
C ARG A 668 13.11 23.41 -24.77
N GLY A 669 14.14 24.16 -24.35
CA GLY A 669 15.52 23.74 -24.46
C GLY A 669 15.84 22.48 -23.68
N TYR A 670 15.35 22.40 -22.45
CA TYR A 670 15.50 21.23 -21.59
C TYR A 670 14.79 19.99 -22.17
N THR A 671 13.53 20.15 -22.60
CA THR A 671 12.75 19.08 -23.24
C THR A 671 13.41 18.56 -24.51
N ALA A 672 13.88 19.46 -25.38
CA ALA A 672 14.59 19.08 -26.61
C ALA A 672 15.91 18.34 -26.33
N LYS A 673 16.61 18.71 -25.23
CA LYS A 673 17.80 17.99 -24.78
C LYS A 673 17.45 16.56 -24.36
N LEU A 674 16.45 16.39 -23.51
CA LEU A 674 16.00 15.07 -23.06
C LEU A 674 15.47 14.21 -24.23
N ASN A 675 14.70 14.78 -25.15
CA ASN A 675 14.20 14.08 -26.34
C ASN A 675 15.33 13.54 -27.20
N ARG A 676 16.39 14.33 -27.41
CA ARG A 676 17.60 13.89 -28.11
C ARG A 676 18.30 12.77 -27.35
N GLU A 677 18.38 12.90 -26.03
CA GLU A 677 18.97 11.86 -25.17
C GLU A 677 18.20 10.56 -25.20
N MET A 678 16.90 10.60 -25.41
CA MET A 678 16.03 9.42 -25.58
C MET A 678 15.98 8.91 -27.04
N GLY A 679 16.60 9.62 -27.99
CA GLY A 679 16.55 9.25 -29.42
C GLY A 679 15.19 9.51 -30.08
N THR A 680 14.30 10.29 -29.43
CA THR A 680 12.96 10.63 -29.96
C THR A 680 12.97 11.84 -30.85
N GLU A 681 14.07 12.59 -30.87
CA GLU A 681 14.26 13.79 -31.72
C GLU A 681 15.61 13.73 -32.45
N ALA A 682 15.61 13.94 -33.73
CA ALA A 682 16.85 13.95 -34.50
C ALA A 682 17.77 15.09 -34.04
N ALA A 683 19.04 14.81 -33.93
CA ALA A 683 20.03 15.83 -33.60
C ALA A 683 19.94 16.98 -34.64
N PRO A 684 20.00 18.25 -34.22
CA PRO A 684 19.97 19.38 -35.14
C PRO A 684 21.07 19.22 -36.17
N LYS A 685 20.71 19.33 -37.47
CA LYS A 685 21.69 19.28 -38.59
C LYS A 685 22.74 20.35 -38.34
N LYS A 686 23.98 19.90 -38.21
CA LYS A 686 25.12 20.80 -38.06
C LYS A 686 25.35 21.59 -39.32
N LYS A 687 25.87 22.81 -39.18
CA LYS A 687 26.09 23.77 -40.26
C LYS A 687 27.56 23.96 -40.53
N LYS A 688 27.88 24.51 -41.68
CA LYS A 688 29.25 24.98 -41.99
C LYS A 688 29.72 25.95 -40.91
N GLY A 689 30.91 25.71 -40.39
CA GLY A 689 31.53 26.50 -39.30
C GLY A 689 31.33 25.92 -37.91
N ASP A 690 30.43 24.93 -37.74
CA ASP A 690 30.25 24.28 -36.43
C ASP A 690 31.50 23.49 -36.05
N VAL A 691 31.91 23.63 -34.78
CA VAL A 691 32.97 22.84 -34.19
C VAL A 691 32.39 21.53 -33.70
N ILE A 692 33.06 20.43 -34.06
CA ILE A 692 32.66 19.07 -33.63
C ILE A 692 33.84 18.35 -33.03
N GLU A 693 33.55 17.32 -32.25
CA GLU A 693 34.55 16.43 -31.67
C GLU A 693 34.28 14.99 -32.14
N HIS A 694 35.32 14.35 -32.69
CA HIS A 694 35.27 12.97 -33.16
C HIS A 694 36.21 12.12 -32.26
N HIS A 695 35.73 10.98 -31.79
CA HIS A 695 36.47 10.17 -30.81
C HIS A 695 37.86 9.72 -31.30
N VAL A 696 38.06 9.53 -32.59
CA VAL A 696 39.38 9.19 -33.18
C VAL A 696 40.16 10.39 -33.61
N PHE A 697 39.48 11.38 -34.27
CA PHE A 697 40.19 12.48 -34.95
C PHE A 697 40.26 13.76 -34.11
N GLY A 698 39.60 13.80 -32.93
CA GLY A 698 39.58 14.97 -32.07
C GLY A 698 38.68 16.10 -32.59
N LYS A 699 39.01 17.33 -32.21
CA LYS A 699 38.26 18.53 -32.61
C LYS A 699 38.45 18.84 -34.12
N GLY A 700 37.33 19.24 -34.75
CA GLY A 700 37.35 19.66 -36.13
C GLY A 700 36.21 20.64 -36.45
N VAL A 701 36.31 21.34 -37.55
CA VAL A 701 35.35 22.33 -38.03
C VAL A 701 34.70 21.83 -39.33
N ILE A 702 33.38 21.93 -39.42
CA ILE A 702 32.65 21.56 -40.64
C ILE A 702 32.91 22.61 -41.73
N GLU A 703 33.57 22.22 -42.82
CA GLU A 703 33.83 23.09 -43.96
C GLU A 703 32.66 23.14 -44.93
N SER A 704 31.96 22.04 -45.12
CA SER A 704 30.75 21.97 -45.93
C SER A 704 29.87 20.79 -45.57
N VAL A 705 28.60 20.87 -45.93
CA VAL A 705 27.58 19.83 -45.75
C VAL A 705 27.23 19.25 -47.10
N ASP A 706 27.41 17.96 -47.30
CA ASP A 706 26.93 17.26 -48.50
C ASP A 706 25.53 16.66 -48.22
N GLU A 707 24.49 17.43 -48.59
CA GLU A 707 23.11 17.03 -48.35
C GLU A 707 22.70 15.81 -49.18
N LYS A 708 23.31 15.57 -50.34
CA LYS A 708 22.99 14.41 -51.19
C LYS A 708 23.50 13.11 -50.59
N ARG A 709 24.62 13.14 -49.89
CA ARG A 709 25.26 11.98 -49.29
C ARG A 709 24.99 11.89 -47.77
N GLY A 710 24.31 12.86 -47.19
CA GLY A 710 24.07 12.93 -45.76
C GLY A 710 25.38 12.93 -44.93
N SER A 711 26.38 13.70 -45.37
CA SER A 711 27.69 13.71 -44.71
C SER A 711 28.21 15.13 -44.51
N TYR A 712 29.08 15.28 -43.46
CA TYR A 712 29.81 16.51 -43.17
C TYR A 712 31.24 16.38 -43.66
N ILE A 713 31.74 17.36 -44.38
CA ILE A 713 33.15 17.49 -44.70
C ILE A 713 33.81 18.29 -43.61
N ILE A 714 34.75 17.68 -42.92
CA ILE A 714 35.28 18.21 -41.64
C ILE A 714 36.79 18.32 -41.71
N ARG A 715 37.33 19.49 -41.32
CA ARG A 715 38.74 19.72 -41.12
C ARG A 715 39.07 19.50 -39.62
N PHE A 716 39.81 18.48 -39.33
CA PHE A 716 40.26 18.18 -38.00
C PHE A 716 41.57 18.86 -37.68
N GLU A 717 41.73 19.38 -36.44
CA GLU A 717 42.96 20.10 -36.02
C GLU A 717 44.22 19.20 -36.09
N LYS A 718 44.08 17.91 -35.87
CA LYS A 718 45.19 16.95 -35.90
C LYS A 718 45.48 16.33 -37.24
N LEU A 719 44.66 16.66 -38.28
CA LEU A 719 44.82 16.06 -39.61
C LEU A 719 45.08 17.14 -40.69
N ARG A 720 46.00 16.84 -41.62
CA ARG A 720 46.32 17.72 -42.76
C ARG A 720 45.23 17.69 -43.82
N GLN A 721 44.36 16.69 -43.82
CA GLN A 721 43.29 16.50 -44.84
C GLN A 721 41.94 16.51 -44.18
N VAL A 722 40.93 16.98 -44.97
CA VAL A 722 39.52 16.91 -44.56
C VAL A 722 39.03 15.48 -44.64
N ARG A 723 38.00 15.17 -43.80
CA ARG A 723 37.32 13.88 -43.82
C ARG A 723 35.84 14.08 -44.06
N SER A 724 35.24 13.20 -44.87
CA SER A 724 33.79 13.11 -45.00
C SER A 724 33.25 12.10 -43.99
N ILE A 725 32.45 12.57 -43.04
CA ILE A 725 31.86 11.76 -41.97
C ILE A 725 30.34 11.80 -42.12
N SER A 726 29.67 10.63 -42.04
CA SER A 726 28.21 10.59 -42.13
C SER A 726 27.56 11.44 -41.03
N SER A 727 26.49 12.13 -41.38
CA SER A 727 25.68 12.89 -40.40
C SER A 727 25.15 11.99 -39.30
N ASP A 728 24.85 10.71 -39.63
CA ASP A 728 24.35 9.71 -38.68
C ASP A 728 25.36 9.30 -37.61
N TYR A 729 26.65 9.44 -37.89
CA TYR A 729 27.69 9.21 -36.88
C TYR A 729 27.56 10.18 -35.69
N PHE A 730 27.20 11.42 -35.95
CA PHE A 730 27.02 12.44 -34.90
C PHE A 730 25.60 12.42 -34.29
N ALA A 731 24.68 11.68 -34.90
CA ALA A 731 23.35 11.40 -34.36
C ALA A 731 23.34 10.20 -33.39
N LYS A 732 24.22 9.21 -33.59
CA LYS A 732 24.38 8.08 -32.70
C LYS A 732 25.21 8.49 -31.48
N LYS A 733 24.69 8.29 -30.29
CA LYS A 733 25.38 8.59 -29.02
C LYS A 733 26.70 7.78 -28.89
N HIS A 734 27.73 8.45 -28.38
CA HIS A 734 29.05 7.87 -28.06
C HIS A 734 29.03 6.78 -26.96
N GLU A 735 27.90 6.53 -26.25
CA GLU A 735 27.79 5.53 -25.17
C GLU A 735 27.94 4.09 -25.67
N ASP A 736 27.39 3.74 -26.85
CA ASP A 736 27.55 2.41 -27.45
C ASP A 736 28.98 2.09 -27.92
N LEU A 737 29.76 3.14 -28.19
CA LEU A 737 31.15 2.95 -28.62
C LEU A 737 32.12 2.96 -27.45
N ARG A 738 31.75 3.57 -26.35
CA ARG A 738 32.54 3.60 -25.11
C ARG A 738 32.41 2.29 -24.35
N SER A 739 31.20 1.72 -24.24
CA SER A 739 30.97 0.39 -23.66
C SER A 739 31.68 -0.69 -24.47
N LYS A 740 31.59 -0.69 -25.81
CA LYS A 740 32.32 -1.65 -26.68
C LYS A 740 33.84 -1.45 -26.68
N TYR A 741 34.34 -0.26 -26.33
CA TYR A 741 35.77 0.00 -26.22
C TYR A 741 36.30 -0.38 -24.84
N GLU A 742 35.48 -0.18 -23.80
CA GLU A 742 35.76 -0.62 -22.44
C GLU A 742 35.70 -2.17 -22.36
N GLU A 743 34.69 -2.81 -22.96
CA GLU A 743 34.62 -4.28 -23.13
C GLU A 743 35.86 -4.87 -23.87
N LYS A 744 36.25 -4.23 -24.96
CA LYS A 744 37.47 -4.65 -25.71
C LYS A 744 38.79 -4.35 -24.97
N GLN A 745 38.81 -3.37 -24.08
CA GLN A 745 39.96 -3.13 -23.18
C GLN A 745 39.99 -4.17 -22.07
N GLU A 746 38.85 -4.50 -21.49
CA GLU A 746 38.76 -5.58 -20.49
C GLU A 746 39.11 -6.95 -21.07
N GLU A 747 38.62 -7.28 -22.28
CA GLU A 747 39.04 -8.51 -23.00
C GLU A 747 40.55 -8.51 -23.32
N ARG A 748 41.15 -7.36 -23.62
CA ARG A 748 42.61 -7.26 -23.83
C ARG A 748 43.37 -7.33 -22.53
N GLU A 749 42.87 -6.84 -21.44
CA GLU A 749 43.50 -6.97 -20.11
C GLU A 749 43.34 -8.36 -19.53
N GLU A 750 42.19 -9.02 -19.74
CA GLU A 750 42.00 -10.43 -19.41
C GLU A 750 42.90 -11.34 -20.23
N SER A 751 43.04 -11.09 -21.53
CA SER A 751 44.00 -11.83 -22.37
C SER A 751 45.44 -11.62 -21.95
N LYS A 752 45.79 -10.41 -21.47
CA LYS A 752 47.14 -10.17 -20.88
C LYS A 752 47.30 -10.80 -19.52
N ARG A 753 46.31 -10.91 -18.71
CA ARG A 753 46.31 -11.63 -17.43
C ARG A 753 46.46 -13.14 -17.66
N HIS A 754 45.74 -13.70 -18.64
CA HIS A 754 45.88 -15.12 -19.03
C HIS A 754 47.29 -15.44 -19.56
N SER A 755 47.85 -14.56 -20.41
CA SER A 755 49.20 -14.75 -20.91
C SER A 755 50.28 -14.58 -19.83
N HIS A 756 50.03 -13.79 -18.77
CA HIS A 756 50.91 -13.65 -17.61
C HIS A 756 50.85 -14.85 -16.68
N VAL A 757 49.66 -15.45 -16.51
CA VAL A 757 49.46 -16.68 -15.72
C VAL A 757 50.08 -17.90 -16.42
N GLU A 758 49.98 -17.98 -17.78
CA GLU A 758 50.70 -19.02 -18.56
C GLU A 758 52.23 -18.85 -18.56
N ALA A 759 52.71 -17.59 -18.51
CA ALA A 759 54.15 -17.33 -18.40
C ALA A 759 54.72 -17.64 -17.00
N GLN A 760 53.92 -17.49 -15.94
CA GLN A 760 54.30 -17.84 -14.57
C GLN A 760 54.19 -19.35 -14.30
N SER A 761 53.35 -20.11 -15.02
CA SER A 761 53.28 -21.56 -14.90
C SER A 761 54.42 -22.30 -15.62
N ARG A 762 55.17 -21.58 -16.50
CA ARG A 762 56.37 -22.13 -17.19
C ARG A 762 57.67 -21.88 -16.45
N ALA A 763 57.66 -21.25 -15.28
CA ALA A 763 58.87 -20.87 -14.53
C ALA A 763 58.96 -21.49 -13.13
N LEU A 764 58.63 -22.77 -12.97
CA LEU A 764 58.97 -23.55 -11.76
C LEU A 764 59.89 -24.69 -12.10
N PRO A 765 61.00 -24.89 -11.35
CA PRO A 765 62.05 -25.82 -11.70
C PRO A 765 61.67 -27.25 -11.34
N GLN A 766 62.08 -28.18 -12.23
CA GLN A 766 62.03 -29.62 -12.05
C GLN A 766 62.79 -30.03 -10.81
N VAL A 767 62.19 -30.80 -9.93
CA VAL A 767 62.89 -31.60 -8.93
C VAL A 767 62.83 -33.08 -9.33
N LYS A 768 64.02 -33.70 -9.33
CA LYS A 768 64.34 -35.03 -9.82
C LYS A 768 63.65 -36.14 -9.04
N GLU A 769 63.27 -37.18 -9.80
CA GLU A 769 62.99 -38.57 -9.41
C GLU A 769 63.96 -39.17 -8.42
N ILE A 770 63.42 -39.97 -7.50
CA ILE A 770 64.12 -41.17 -7.00
C ILE A 770 63.15 -42.35 -6.99
N ASP A 771 63.61 -43.41 -7.60
CA ASP A 771 63.15 -44.74 -7.92
C ASP A 771 62.49 -45.56 -6.79
N GLY A 772 61.70 -46.54 -7.15
CA GLY A 772 61.32 -47.66 -6.29
C GLY A 772 60.19 -48.54 -6.81
N SER A 773 60.45 -49.17 -7.92
CA SER A 773 60.05 -50.58 -8.37
C SER A 773 58.85 -51.27 -7.66
N ALA A 774 57.91 -51.82 -8.33
CA ALA A 774 57.75 -53.15 -8.88
C ALA A 774 56.28 -53.48 -9.13
N GLY A 775 55.92 -53.99 -10.28
CA GLY A 775 55.07 -55.14 -10.48
C GLY A 775 53.91 -54.94 -11.46
N VAL A 776 54.18 -55.17 -12.71
CA VAL A 776 53.22 -55.45 -13.85
C VAL A 776 52.74 -56.93 -13.72
N PRO A 777 51.70 -57.52 -14.35
CA PRO A 777 51.04 -57.16 -15.63
C PRO A 777 49.53 -57.46 -15.75
N ASP A 778 48.92 -56.81 -16.66
CA ASP A 778 48.43 -57.22 -18.03
C ASP A 778 47.08 -57.86 -18.19
N LYS A 779 46.42 -57.46 -19.28
CA LYS A 779 45.39 -58.06 -20.11
C LYS A 779 43.94 -57.88 -19.63
N GLY A 780 43.00 -57.35 -20.36
CA GLY A 780 42.86 -57.18 -21.80
C GLY A 780 41.45 -57.46 -22.21
N GLN A 781 40.95 -56.73 -23.21
CA GLN A 781 39.84 -57.08 -24.10
C GLN A 781 38.43 -56.86 -23.63
N ARG A 782 37.68 -55.85 -24.17
CA ARG A 782 36.84 -55.78 -25.40
C ARG A 782 35.67 -56.76 -25.44
N MET A 783 34.55 -56.14 -25.79
CA MET A 783 33.47 -56.58 -26.67
C MET A 783 32.08 -56.80 -26.05
N GLU A 784 31.15 -55.97 -26.49
CA GLU A 784 29.99 -56.23 -27.36
C GLU A 784 28.75 -56.80 -26.74
N GLU A 785 27.69 -55.92 -26.91
CA GLU A 785 26.34 -56.19 -27.42
C GLU A 785 25.68 -57.53 -27.05
N ARG A 786 24.40 -57.41 -26.55
CA ARG A 786 23.13 -57.86 -27.19
C ARG A 786 21.95 -57.98 -26.23
N LYS A 787 20.89 -57.27 -26.60
CA LYS A 787 19.48 -57.68 -26.77
C LYS A 787 18.79 -58.63 -25.79
N GLU A 788 17.62 -58.17 -25.43
CA GLU A 788 16.39 -58.80 -24.91
C GLU A 788 16.15 -60.27 -25.35
N PRO A 789 15.21 -61.06 -24.70
CA PRO A 789 13.78 -60.85 -24.80
C PRO A 789 12.90 -61.28 -23.61
N GLU A 790 11.69 -60.74 -23.62
CA GLU A 790 10.32 -61.18 -23.25
C GLU A 790 10.11 -62.60 -22.64
N GLN A 791 9.20 -62.60 -21.63
CA GLN A 791 7.92 -63.36 -21.60
C GLN A 791 7.36 -63.45 -20.19
N SER A 792 6.17 -62.86 -20.01
CA SER A 792 4.82 -63.49 -19.86
C SER A 792 4.61 -64.37 -18.63
N HIS A 793 3.65 -63.98 -17.79
CA HIS A 793 2.48 -64.76 -17.40
C HIS A 793 1.54 -63.97 -16.46
N GLN A 794 0.34 -63.79 -16.91
CA GLN A 794 -0.91 -63.72 -16.13
C GLN A 794 -1.46 -65.14 -16.00
N PRO A 795 -2.62 -65.42 -15.34
CA PRO A 795 -3.45 -64.70 -14.33
C PRO A 795 -3.84 -65.65 -13.16
N GLU A 796 -4.59 -65.16 -12.18
CA GLU A 796 -5.75 -65.92 -11.64
C GLU A 796 -6.63 -65.02 -10.74
N GLU A 797 -7.92 -65.09 -11.11
CA GLU A 797 -9.13 -64.63 -10.46
C GLU A 797 -9.42 -65.29 -9.12
N SER A 798 -10.21 -64.59 -8.28
CA SER A 798 -11.42 -65.15 -7.61
C SER A 798 -12.00 -64.08 -6.65
N GLN A 799 -13.12 -63.50 -6.98
CA GLN A 799 -14.49 -63.87 -6.59
C GLN A 799 -14.96 -63.15 -5.33
N GLU A 800 -15.96 -62.31 -5.55
CA GLU A 800 -16.98 -61.82 -4.60
C GLU A 800 -17.79 -62.98 -3.95
N PRO A 801 -18.63 -62.70 -2.88
CA PRO A 801 -20.02 -62.35 -3.14
C PRO A 801 -20.60 -61.30 -2.11
N GLU A 802 -21.39 -60.45 -2.57
CA GLU A 802 -22.84 -60.15 -2.54
C GLU A 802 -23.66 -60.52 -1.30
N GLN A 803 -24.60 -59.62 -1.06
CA GLN A 803 -25.93 -59.71 -0.47
C GLN A 803 -26.10 -59.14 0.95
N ASN A 804 -27.10 -58.38 1.31
CA ASN A 804 -28.47 -58.15 0.88
C ASN A 804 -29.04 -56.94 1.59
N ARG A 805 -29.83 -56.08 0.93
CA ARG A 805 -31.27 -55.82 1.03
C ARG A 805 -31.80 -55.59 2.44
N GLN A 806 -32.67 -54.67 2.74
CA GLN A 806 -33.82 -54.02 2.08
C GLN A 806 -34.55 -53.19 3.17
N GLN A 807 -35.18 -52.10 2.73
CA GLN A 807 -36.58 -51.71 3.01
C GLN A 807 -36.88 -51.15 4.40
N GLU A 808 -37.70 -50.21 4.61
CA GLU A 808 -38.89 -49.55 4.05
C GLU A 808 -39.21 -48.39 5.02
N GLU A 809 -39.76 -47.41 4.73
CA GLU A 809 -40.94 -46.75 4.12
C GLU A 809 -41.53 -45.71 5.07
N LYS A 810 -41.83 -44.57 4.47
CA LYS A 810 -43.04 -43.77 4.54
C LYS A 810 -43.66 -43.35 5.90
N ARG A 811 -43.88 -42.06 6.08
CA ARG A 811 -45.17 -41.35 5.98
C ARG A 811 -45.08 -39.94 6.57
N GLY A 812 -45.45 -38.93 5.78
CA GLY A 812 -46.10 -37.72 6.28
C GLY A 812 -47.57 -38.02 6.57
N PRO A 813 -48.43 -37.07 6.90
CA PRO A 813 -48.56 -35.75 6.32
C PRO A 813 -49.06 -34.62 7.29
N GLU A 814 -49.06 -33.41 6.79
CA GLU A 814 -50.11 -32.37 6.75
C GLU A 814 -50.69 -31.70 8.00
N GLN A 815 -50.69 -30.36 7.86
CA GLN A 815 -51.80 -29.39 8.15
C GLN A 815 -51.98 -28.98 9.61
N SER A 816 -52.05 -27.69 9.92
CA SER A 816 -52.88 -26.60 9.40
C SER A 816 -52.64 -25.30 10.21
N ARG A 817 -52.63 -24.21 9.51
CA ARG A 817 -53.38 -22.96 9.63
C ARG A 817 -53.73 -22.46 11.03
N GLN A 818 -53.42 -21.20 11.37
CA GLN A 818 -54.20 -19.95 11.27
C GLN A 818 -53.48 -18.87 12.03
N GLN A 819 -53.14 -17.72 11.46
CA GLN A 819 -53.81 -16.43 11.49
C GLN A 819 -54.28 -15.99 12.86
N GLU A 820 -53.66 -14.88 13.30
CA GLU A 820 -54.41 -13.67 13.70
C GLU A 820 -53.45 -12.51 14.01
N GLU A 821 -53.71 -11.51 13.37
CA GLU A 821 -53.60 -10.06 13.42
C GLU A 821 -53.78 -9.39 14.76
N SER A 822 -53.17 -8.22 14.80
CA SER A 822 -53.68 -6.92 15.33
C SER A 822 -53.13 -6.44 16.66
N GLN A 823 -52.57 -5.33 16.65
CA GLN A 823 -52.94 -3.93 16.92
C GLN A 823 -52.04 -3.24 17.91
N GLU A 824 -51.48 -2.15 17.45
CA GLU A 824 -51.09 -0.99 18.26
C GLU A 824 -52.32 -0.41 19.01
N PRO A 825 -52.11 0.36 20.10
CA PRO A 825 -52.30 1.80 19.88
C PRO A 825 -51.43 2.77 20.70
N GLU A 826 -51.29 3.94 20.10
CA GLU A 826 -50.91 5.21 20.69
C GLU A 826 -51.79 5.61 21.90
N TRP A 827 -51.20 6.51 22.76
CA TRP A 827 -51.86 7.68 23.39
C TRP A 827 -50.81 8.52 24.15
N ASN A 828 -50.41 9.57 23.80
CA ASN A 828 -50.70 11.01 23.77
C ASN A 828 -51.07 11.67 25.10
N ARG A 829 -50.26 12.70 25.44
CA ARG A 829 -50.60 14.04 26.04
C ARG A 829 -51.03 14.22 27.48
N GLN A 830 -50.33 15.00 28.16
CA GLN A 830 -50.68 16.31 28.78
C GLN A 830 -50.30 16.53 30.22
N ARG A 831 -49.42 17.52 30.41
CA ARG A 831 -49.53 18.73 31.26
C ARG A 831 -49.94 18.57 32.73
N LYS A 832 -49.19 19.06 33.68
CA LYS A 832 -49.06 20.44 34.15
C LYS A 832 -48.37 20.54 35.49
N GLU A 833 -47.53 21.51 35.60
CA GLU A 833 -47.35 22.57 36.61
C GLU A 833 -47.37 22.25 38.10
N SER A 834 -46.33 22.77 38.70
CA SER A 834 -46.28 23.70 39.84
C SER A 834 -45.67 23.21 41.12
N SER A 835 -44.76 23.96 41.54
CA SER A 835 -44.47 24.69 42.73
C SER A 835 -43.31 24.20 43.60
N GLU A 836 -42.37 25.08 43.76
CA GLU A 836 -41.40 25.28 44.85
C GLU A 836 -42.10 25.62 46.15
N PRO A 837 -41.43 25.79 47.30
CA PRO A 837 -40.03 25.61 47.67
C PRO A 837 -39.82 25.14 49.16
N LYS A 838 -38.54 25.11 49.58
CA LYS A 838 -37.92 25.31 50.91
C LYS A 838 -37.15 24.14 51.47
N ALA A 839 -35.88 24.29 51.46
CA ALA A 839 -34.88 24.68 52.47
C ALA A 839 -34.58 23.68 53.60
N VAL A 840 -33.31 23.45 53.76
CA VAL A 840 -32.47 23.40 54.94
C VAL A 840 -31.77 22.10 55.23
N GLU A 841 -30.46 22.25 55.25
CA GLU A 841 -29.34 21.65 56.02
C GLU A 841 -28.80 20.23 55.80
N GLU A 842 -27.58 20.28 55.36
CA GLU A 842 -26.38 19.57 55.83
C GLU A 842 -26.43 18.11 56.30
N ARG A 843 -25.71 17.24 55.58
CA ARG A 843 -24.43 16.63 55.95
C ARG A 843 -24.01 15.48 55.03
N ASP A 844 -22.73 15.56 54.77
CA ASP A 844 -21.79 14.50 54.44
C ASP A 844 -21.65 13.88 53.05
N LYS A 845 -20.55 14.21 52.53
CA LYS A 845 -19.69 13.73 51.44
C LYS A 845 -19.89 12.32 50.91
N LYS A 846 -20.12 12.38 49.56
CA LYS A 846 -20.04 11.40 48.46
C LYS A 846 -21.42 10.89 48.01
N PRO A 847 -21.77 11.01 46.72
CA PRO A 847 -20.92 10.95 45.54
C PRO A 847 -21.06 12.15 44.56
N GLN A 848 -19.95 12.77 44.24
CA GLN A 848 -19.89 13.92 43.33
C GLN A 848 -19.77 13.53 41.82
N GLU A 849 -19.69 12.26 41.46
CA GLU A 849 -19.48 11.86 40.06
C GLU A 849 -20.76 11.72 39.22
N GLU A 850 -21.89 11.37 39.79
CA GLU A 850 -23.14 11.23 39.02
C GLU A 850 -23.87 12.55 38.77
N SER A 851 -23.72 13.57 39.61
CA SER A 851 -24.33 14.89 39.43
C SER A 851 -23.62 15.78 38.38
N ARG A 852 -22.35 15.46 38.03
CA ARG A 852 -21.61 16.20 37.00
C ARG A 852 -21.93 15.78 35.58
N LYS A 853 -22.32 14.51 35.34
CA LYS A 853 -22.76 14.03 34.01
C LYS A 853 -24.13 14.59 33.60
N ALA A 854 -24.99 14.98 34.53
CA ALA A 854 -26.29 15.58 34.28
C ALA A 854 -26.25 17.09 33.96
N ARG A 855 -25.15 17.80 34.30
CA ARG A 855 -24.96 19.23 33.96
C ARG A 855 -24.39 19.47 32.56
N ALA A 856 -23.93 18.42 31.87
CA ALA A 856 -23.24 18.53 30.58
C ALA A 856 -24.16 18.76 29.37
N GLN A 857 -25.47 18.83 29.53
CA GLN A 857 -26.39 18.80 28.38
C GLN A 857 -26.98 20.16 27.95
N ASN A 858 -26.71 21.30 28.61
CA ASN A 858 -27.40 22.58 28.28
C ASN A 858 -26.59 23.85 28.56
N LEU A 859 -25.30 23.93 28.21
CA LEU A 859 -24.64 25.24 28.20
C LEU A 859 -24.99 25.98 26.89
N PRO A 860 -25.39 27.28 26.96
CA PRO A 860 -25.69 28.04 25.77
C PRO A 860 -24.44 28.29 24.93
N ASN A 861 -24.57 28.29 23.62
CA ASN A 861 -23.50 28.68 22.73
C ASN A 861 -23.34 30.21 22.73
N LEU A 862 -22.37 30.71 23.49
CA LEU A 862 -22.13 32.13 23.68
C LEU A 862 -21.65 32.84 22.40
N TRP A 863 -21.13 32.13 21.38
CA TRP A 863 -20.90 32.72 20.06
C TRP A 863 -22.12 33.28 19.37
N LYS A 864 -23.32 32.91 19.83
CA LYS A 864 -24.63 33.41 19.29
C LYS A 864 -25.24 34.52 20.12
N CYS A 865 -24.61 34.86 21.26
CA CYS A 865 -25.12 35.89 22.15
C CYS A 865 -24.51 37.25 21.77
N GLN A 866 -25.33 38.25 21.51
CA GLN A 866 -24.87 39.62 21.15
C GLN A 866 -24.23 40.39 22.33
N GLU A 867 -24.47 39.95 23.55
CA GLU A 867 -23.95 40.58 24.78
C GLU A 867 -22.55 40.07 25.15
N VAL A 868 -22.02 39.03 24.47
CA VAL A 868 -20.72 38.44 24.74
C VAL A 868 -19.71 38.95 23.71
N PRO A 869 -18.63 39.61 24.13
CA PRO A 869 -17.56 40.04 23.24
C PRO A 869 -16.94 38.85 22.52
N HIS A 870 -16.82 38.90 21.19
CA HIS A 870 -16.22 37.82 20.38
C HIS A 870 -14.72 37.99 20.18
N ILE A 871 -14.14 39.15 20.47
CA ILE A 871 -12.72 39.51 20.36
C ILE A 871 -12.34 40.43 21.52
N GLY A 872 -11.04 40.60 21.74
CA GLY A 872 -10.52 41.47 22.79
C GLY A 872 -10.23 40.74 24.11
N TRP A 873 -10.29 39.42 24.11
CA TRP A 873 -9.98 38.58 25.25
C TRP A 873 -8.50 38.35 25.38
N ASN A 874 -7.98 38.29 26.63
CA ASN A 874 -6.62 37.91 26.95
C ASN A 874 -6.60 36.56 27.67
N CYS A 875 -5.71 35.64 27.25
CA CYS A 875 -5.50 34.40 27.97
C CYS A 875 -4.52 34.60 29.15
N VAL A 876 -5.01 34.42 30.35
CA VAL A 876 -4.23 34.57 31.60
C VAL A 876 -3.53 33.28 32.00
N GLY A 877 -3.93 32.12 31.45
CA GLY A 877 -3.29 30.82 31.72
C GLY A 877 -3.94 29.66 31.01
N VAL A 878 -3.29 28.49 31.09
CA VAL A 878 -3.83 27.21 30.65
C VAL A 878 -3.83 26.26 31.84
N GLU A 879 -4.93 25.57 32.08
CA GLU A 879 -5.11 24.61 33.18
C GLU A 879 -5.35 23.22 32.64
N ASP A 880 -4.72 22.20 33.24
CA ASP A 880 -5.01 20.79 32.95
C ASP A 880 -6.05 20.27 33.94
N LEU A 881 -7.23 19.94 33.47
CA LEU A 881 -8.34 19.39 34.25
C LEU A 881 -8.14 17.91 34.60
N GLY A 882 -6.99 17.32 34.24
CA GLY A 882 -6.63 15.91 34.49
C GLY A 882 -7.28 14.90 33.55
N ALA A 883 -8.48 15.19 33.07
CA ALA A 883 -9.24 14.39 32.10
C ALA A 883 -10.09 15.32 31.22
N PRO A 884 -10.60 14.87 30.06
CA PRO A 884 -11.52 15.65 29.23
C PRO A 884 -12.91 15.68 29.87
N VAL A 885 -13.07 16.47 30.92
CA VAL A 885 -14.30 16.63 31.72
C VAL A 885 -14.87 18.04 31.70
N GLY A 886 -14.10 19.03 31.29
CA GLY A 886 -14.55 20.41 31.13
C GLY A 886 -15.36 20.60 29.87
N ILE A 887 -16.29 21.55 29.88
CA ILE A 887 -17.00 22.01 28.68
C ILE A 887 -16.50 23.41 28.38
N CYS A 888 -16.17 23.66 27.11
CA CYS A 888 -15.80 25.01 26.67
C CYS A 888 -17.00 25.96 26.84
N GLU A 889 -16.87 26.92 27.74
CA GLU A 889 -17.97 27.85 28.09
C GLU A 889 -18.38 28.73 26.92
N MET A 890 -17.48 29.04 25.98
CA MET A 890 -17.80 29.89 24.84
C MET A 890 -18.62 29.20 23.77
N CYS A 891 -18.36 27.92 23.44
CA CYS A 891 -19.17 27.21 22.46
C CYS A 891 -20.24 26.28 23.06
N GLY A 892 -20.16 25.96 24.35
CA GLY A 892 -21.16 25.20 25.09
C GLY A 892 -21.22 23.69 24.78
N TYR A 893 -20.40 23.18 23.82
CA TYR A 893 -20.49 21.79 23.41
C TYR A 893 -19.13 21.06 23.33
N GLN A 894 -18.00 21.77 23.22
CA GLN A 894 -16.69 21.14 23.11
C GLN A 894 -16.21 20.67 24.49
N ILE A 895 -15.92 19.38 24.63
CA ILE A 895 -15.30 18.81 25.82
C ILE A 895 -13.81 19.13 25.77
N ILE A 896 -13.27 19.65 26.90
CA ILE A 896 -11.89 20.10 27.00
C ILE A 896 -11.20 19.45 28.21
N ARG A 897 -9.94 19.11 28.03
CA ARG A 897 -9.02 18.75 29.12
C ARG A 897 -8.14 19.94 29.52
N TYR A 898 -7.70 20.70 28.52
CA TYR A 898 -6.89 21.89 28.73
C TYR A 898 -7.78 23.12 28.56
N ALA A 899 -8.01 23.81 29.65
CA ALA A 899 -8.86 24.98 29.71
C ALA A 899 -8.00 26.25 29.63
N HIS A 900 -8.21 27.06 28.58
CA HIS A 900 -7.65 28.38 28.48
C HIS A 900 -8.50 29.33 29.32
N GLN A 901 -7.91 29.91 30.34
CA GLN A 901 -8.56 30.91 31.19
C GLN A 901 -8.49 32.25 30.48
N MET A 902 -9.64 32.68 29.97
CA MET A 902 -9.77 33.93 29.21
C MET A 902 -10.39 35.03 30.05
N GLU A 903 -9.85 36.21 29.97
CA GLU A 903 -10.32 37.39 30.69
C GLU A 903 -10.67 38.54 29.73
N HIS A 904 -11.83 39.19 29.96
CA HIS A 904 -12.25 40.38 29.21
C HIS A 904 -12.65 41.46 30.18
N PRO A 905 -12.19 42.72 30.01
CA PRO A 905 -12.45 43.82 30.92
C PRO A 905 -13.96 44.09 31.20
N ASP A 906 -14.79 43.92 30.18
CA ASP A 906 -16.22 44.25 30.23
C ASP A 906 -17.11 43.03 30.48
N TYR A 907 -16.57 41.79 30.46
CA TYR A 907 -17.40 40.58 30.56
C TYR A 907 -17.03 39.65 31.72
N GLY A 908 -15.73 39.60 32.11
CA GLY A 908 -15.20 38.71 33.14
C GLY A 908 -14.41 37.56 32.56
N ASN A 909 -14.46 36.38 33.21
CA ASN A 909 -13.60 35.23 32.89
C ASN A 909 -14.39 34.09 32.29
N LEU A 910 -13.81 33.40 31.31
CA LEU A 910 -14.32 32.16 30.67
C LEU A 910 -13.22 31.08 30.57
N SER A 911 -13.62 29.84 30.84
CA SER A 911 -12.78 28.67 30.63
C SER A 911 -13.11 28.00 29.29
N VAL A 912 -12.20 28.11 28.32
CA VAL A 912 -12.51 27.71 26.95
C VAL A 912 -11.44 26.79 26.32
N GLY A 913 -11.82 26.05 25.26
CA GLY A 913 -10.86 25.25 24.47
C GLY A 913 -9.97 26.14 23.60
N CYS A 914 -8.79 25.65 23.22
CA CYS A 914 -7.78 26.43 22.49
C CYS A 914 -8.27 27.06 21.18
N VAL A 915 -9.24 26.46 20.50
CA VAL A 915 -9.82 27.00 19.26
C VAL A 915 -10.68 28.22 19.56
N CYS A 916 -11.52 28.15 20.62
CA CYS A 916 -12.30 29.31 21.06
C CYS A 916 -11.41 30.40 21.61
N ALA A 917 -10.43 30.07 22.45
CA ALA A 917 -9.43 31.02 22.94
C ALA A 917 -8.74 31.78 21.81
N GLY A 918 -8.25 31.06 20.80
CA GLY A 918 -7.57 31.69 19.67
C GLY A 918 -8.47 32.54 18.78
N LYS A 919 -9.76 32.24 18.70
CA LYS A 919 -10.74 33.09 18.02
C LYS A 919 -11.02 34.37 18.83
N MET A 920 -11.10 34.25 20.16
CA MET A 920 -11.34 35.35 21.07
C MET A 920 -10.15 36.32 21.13
N GLU A 921 -8.93 35.83 21.01
CA GLU A 921 -7.68 36.61 20.91
C GLU A 921 -7.37 37.10 19.49
N GLY A 922 -8.05 36.56 18.47
CA GLY A 922 -7.73 36.82 17.06
C GLY A 922 -6.53 36.01 16.53
N ASN A 923 -5.95 35.09 17.31
CA ASN A 923 -4.77 34.30 16.92
C ASN A 923 -4.85 32.82 17.39
N VAL A 924 -5.48 31.96 16.57
CA VAL A 924 -5.63 30.53 16.86
C VAL A 924 -4.29 29.78 16.89
N ALA A 925 -3.30 30.22 16.10
CA ALA A 925 -2.00 29.59 16.08
C ALA A 925 -1.25 29.77 17.42
N GLU A 926 -1.36 30.97 18.02
CA GLU A 926 -0.74 31.28 19.31
C GLU A 926 -1.41 30.53 20.46
N ALA A 927 -2.73 30.41 20.48
CA ALA A 927 -3.43 29.63 21.47
C ALA A 927 -3.04 28.13 21.43
N LYS A 928 -2.93 27.55 20.23
CA LYS A 928 -2.44 26.17 20.04
C LYS A 928 -0.99 26.00 20.48
N ARG A 929 -0.13 26.96 20.16
CA ARG A 929 1.28 26.95 20.58
C ARG A 929 1.38 26.99 22.11
N ARG A 930 0.62 27.85 22.78
CA ARG A 930 0.55 27.97 24.23
C ARG A 930 0.13 26.67 24.90
N GLU A 931 -0.89 26.02 24.37
CA GLU A 931 -1.35 24.70 24.87
C GLU A 931 -0.28 23.62 24.66
N ALA A 932 0.39 23.60 23.51
CA ALA A 932 1.47 22.65 23.21
C ALA A 932 2.68 22.88 24.14
N ASP A 933 3.04 24.13 24.39
CA ASP A 933 4.13 24.49 25.32
C ASP A 933 3.79 24.05 26.75
N PHE A 934 2.54 24.22 27.18
CA PHE A 934 2.08 23.77 28.48
C PHE A 934 2.16 22.25 28.60
N LYS A 935 1.65 21.49 27.64
CA LYS A 935 1.74 20.00 27.58
C LYS A 935 3.20 19.52 27.61
N ASN A 936 4.06 20.13 26.82
CA ASN A 936 5.47 19.77 26.76
C ASN A 936 6.19 20.04 28.10
N ARG A 937 5.81 21.10 28.79
CA ARG A 937 6.35 21.43 30.10
C ARG A 937 5.93 20.40 31.16
N GLU A 938 4.68 20.01 31.21
CA GLU A 938 4.19 18.99 32.14
C GLU A 938 4.84 17.62 31.89
N ALA A 939 4.95 17.19 30.62
CA ALA A 939 5.65 15.97 30.25
C ALA A 939 7.13 15.97 30.69
N ARG A 940 7.83 17.14 30.55
CA ARG A 940 9.21 17.30 31.03
C ARG A 940 9.28 17.26 32.55
N ARG A 941 8.29 17.83 33.25
CA ARG A 941 8.20 17.81 34.71
C ARG A 941 8.06 16.39 35.22
N GLU A 942 7.13 15.60 34.68
CA GLU A 942 6.96 14.21 35.08
C GLU A 942 8.22 13.38 34.81
N SER A 943 8.81 13.54 33.64
CA SER A 943 10.06 12.85 33.28
C SER A 943 11.20 13.24 34.22
N PHE A 944 11.29 14.51 34.63
CA PHE A 944 12.29 14.98 35.56
C PHE A 944 12.12 14.38 36.97
N LEU A 945 10.90 14.35 37.47
CA LEU A 945 10.58 13.77 38.80
C LEU A 945 10.87 12.27 38.89
N ARG A 946 10.75 11.54 37.78
CA ARG A 946 11.04 10.09 37.71
C ARG A 946 12.54 9.77 37.58
N ARG A 947 13.44 10.75 37.41
CA ARG A 947 14.87 10.51 37.20
C ARG A 947 15.54 10.03 38.48
N GLN A 948 16.49 9.08 38.37
CA GLN A 948 17.31 8.60 39.47
C GLN A 948 18.47 9.58 39.74
N TRP A 949 18.54 10.08 40.98
CA TRP A 949 19.62 10.93 41.45
C TRP A 949 20.77 10.09 42.02
N LYS A 950 22.01 10.47 41.65
CA LYS A 950 23.23 9.81 42.17
C LYS A 950 23.62 10.43 43.50
N ARG A 951 24.19 9.62 44.42
CA ARG A 951 24.72 10.13 45.68
C ARG A 951 26.22 10.36 45.58
N SER A 952 26.69 11.50 46.06
CA SER A 952 28.12 11.87 46.20
C SER A 952 28.74 11.21 47.46
N LYS A 953 30.07 11.15 47.54
CA LYS A 953 30.78 10.65 48.74
C LYS A 953 30.46 11.45 50.01
N ARG A 954 29.91 12.67 49.88
CA ARG A 954 29.49 13.53 51.02
C ARG A 954 27.99 13.40 51.33
N GLY A 955 27.29 12.45 50.73
CA GLY A 955 25.87 12.17 50.97
C GLY A 955 24.88 13.03 50.18
N ASN A 956 25.31 14.03 49.46
CA ASN A 956 24.42 14.90 48.63
C ASN A 956 23.96 14.18 47.41
N GLU A 957 22.69 14.40 47.02
CA GLU A 957 22.13 13.87 45.74
C GLU A 957 22.44 14.82 44.60
N TYR A 958 22.83 14.31 43.41
CA TYR A 958 23.13 15.14 42.26
C TYR A 958 22.62 14.51 40.97
N LEU A 959 22.28 15.40 39.97
CA LEU A 959 21.82 15.03 38.65
C LEU A 959 22.45 15.98 37.59
N LYS A 960 23.03 15.42 36.54
CA LYS A 960 23.42 16.20 35.35
C LYS A 960 22.29 16.15 34.33
N ILE A 961 21.79 17.30 33.91
CA ILE A 961 20.67 17.45 33.00
C ILE A 961 20.84 18.73 32.15
N ASP A 962 20.65 18.58 30.83
CA ASP A 962 20.71 19.69 29.86
C ASP A 962 22.02 20.55 29.94
N GLY A 963 23.12 19.93 30.34
CA GLY A 963 24.41 20.58 30.52
C GLY A 963 24.61 21.21 31.90
N HIS A 964 23.62 21.18 32.79
CA HIS A 964 23.66 21.74 34.13
C HIS A 964 23.86 20.62 35.19
N LEU A 965 24.54 20.95 36.28
CA LEU A 965 24.72 20.09 37.45
C LEU A 965 23.82 20.59 38.59
N ALA A 966 22.74 19.85 38.85
CA ALA A 966 21.88 20.08 39.99
C ALA A 966 22.32 19.22 41.19
N VAL A 967 22.43 19.83 42.35
CA VAL A 967 22.80 19.16 43.61
C VAL A 967 21.78 19.47 44.69
N LEU A 968 21.30 18.43 45.39
CA LEU A 968 20.45 18.56 46.56
C LEU A 968 21.30 18.35 47.82
N CYS A 969 21.16 19.21 48.81
CA CYS A 969 21.82 19.11 50.10
C CYS A 969 20.79 19.31 51.24
N ARG A 970 21.07 18.69 52.38
CA ARG A 970 20.27 18.82 53.58
C ARG A 970 21.05 19.71 54.59
N GLU A 971 20.42 20.74 55.13
CA GLU A 971 21.02 21.63 56.11
C GLU A 971 20.77 21.15 57.57
N GLU A 972 21.52 21.68 58.54
CA GLU A 972 21.47 21.29 59.99
C GLU A 972 20.11 21.49 60.67
N LYS A 973 19.11 22.12 59.97
CA LYS A 973 17.72 22.27 60.41
C LYS A 973 16.72 21.39 59.66
N ASP A 974 17.21 20.31 59.05
CA ASP A 974 16.40 19.29 58.33
C ASP A 974 15.67 19.82 57.07
N LYS A 975 16.03 21.02 56.56
CA LYS A 975 15.48 21.59 55.30
C LYS A 975 16.32 21.19 54.11
N TRP A 976 15.67 20.94 53.03
CA TRP A 976 16.27 20.66 51.73
C TRP A 976 16.63 21.97 51.00
N LYS A 977 17.81 22.02 50.41
CA LYS A 977 18.24 23.08 49.49
C LYS A 977 18.83 22.48 48.25
N TYR A 978 18.89 23.30 47.18
CA TYR A 978 19.55 22.88 45.95
C TYR A 978 20.54 23.94 45.45
N SER A 979 21.49 23.48 44.63
CA SER A 979 22.31 24.36 43.81
C SER A 979 22.27 23.84 42.34
N ILE A 980 22.37 24.78 41.41
CA ILE A 980 22.56 24.48 39.98
C ILE A 980 23.85 25.19 39.56
N ASP A 981 24.80 24.42 38.98
CA ASP A 981 26.13 24.89 38.58
C ASP A 981 26.87 25.67 39.66
N ASN A 982 26.73 25.27 40.91
CA ASN A 982 27.27 25.88 42.14
C ASN A 982 26.56 27.18 42.59
N GLU A 983 25.52 27.64 41.94
CA GLU A 983 24.65 28.70 42.45
C GLU A 983 23.59 28.11 43.41
N PHE A 984 23.64 28.52 44.67
CA PHE A 984 22.76 28.00 45.75
C PHE A 984 21.43 28.74 45.78
N CYS A 985 20.34 27.96 45.82
CA CYS A 985 19.02 28.52 46.12
C CYS A 985 18.94 28.94 47.59
N GLN A 986 18.47 30.18 47.83
CA GLN A 986 18.34 30.69 49.20
C GLN A 986 17.10 30.17 49.95
N VAL A 987 16.17 29.54 49.25
CA VAL A 987 14.91 29.04 49.81
C VAL A 987 15.12 27.60 50.31
N GLY A 988 14.74 27.35 51.58
CA GLY A 988 14.72 26.01 52.15
C GLY A 988 13.35 25.34 51.97
N TYR A 989 13.33 24.07 51.61
CA TYR A 989 12.14 23.26 51.38
C TYR A 989 11.96 22.20 52.46
N ASP A 990 10.74 21.92 52.86
CA ASP A 990 10.45 20.95 53.90
C ASP A 990 10.53 19.49 53.42
N THR A 991 10.21 19.26 52.15
CA THR A 991 10.22 17.90 51.59
C THR A 991 11.16 17.77 50.38
N ARG A 992 11.60 16.53 50.12
CA ARG A 992 12.40 16.21 48.95
C ARG A 992 11.63 16.49 47.65
N GLU A 993 10.33 16.33 47.66
CA GLU A 993 9.47 16.54 46.50
C GLU A 993 9.36 18.03 46.15
N GLU A 994 9.23 18.89 47.17
CA GLU A 994 9.20 20.34 46.97
C GLU A 994 10.51 20.90 46.43
N VAL A 995 11.65 20.40 46.90
CA VAL A 995 12.95 20.85 46.39
C VAL A 995 13.18 20.41 44.94
N LEU A 996 12.72 19.19 44.57
CA LEU A 996 12.77 18.72 43.18
C LEU A 996 11.92 19.60 42.22
N GLN A 997 10.74 20.04 42.68
CA GLN A 997 9.93 20.99 41.95
C GLN A 997 10.63 22.38 41.84
N GLY A 998 11.36 22.79 42.87
CA GLY A 998 12.18 23.97 42.86
C GLY A 998 13.29 23.90 41.80
N VAL A 999 14.03 22.79 41.79
CA VAL A 999 15.08 22.53 40.78
C VAL A 999 14.50 22.54 39.37
N PHE A 1000 13.37 21.90 39.15
CA PHE A 1000 12.73 21.88 37.82
C PHE A 1000 12.35 23.27 37.35
N ARG A 1001 11.75 24.10 38.23
CA ARG A 1001 11.44 25.53 37.91
C ARG A 1001 12.67 26.34 37.55
N ALA A 1002 13.78 26.16 38.27
CA ALA A 1002 15.03 26.86 37.98
C ALA A 1002 15.66 26.41 36.65
N LEU A 1003 15.65 25.10 36.34
CA LEU A 1003 16.14 24.58 35.06
C LEU A 1003 15.30 25.08 33.87
N GLU A 1004 13.98 25.12 34.01
CA GLU A 1004 13.09 25.69 32.98
C GLU A 1004 13.33 27.21 32.76
N ALA A 1005 13.64 27.97 33.84
CA ALA A 1005 14.00 29.37 33.71
C ALA A 1005 15.34 29.58 32.98
N LEU A 1006 16.33 28.69 33.22
CA LEU A 1006 17.62 28.73 32.50
C LEU A 1006 17.44 28.36 31.03
N ARG A 1007 16.55 27.42 30.75
CA ARG A 1007 16.20 27.00 29.36
C ARG A 1007 15.56 28.17 28.57
N ARG A 1008 14.64 28.91 29.20
CA ARG A 1008 14.00 30.09 28.58
C ARG A 1008 14.97 31.26 28.31
N LYS A 1009 16.07 31.33 29.04
CA LYS A 1009 17.12 32.36 28.78
C LYS A 1009 18.04 31.96 27.62
N ARG A 1010 18.02 30.69 27.17
CA ARG A 1010 18.83 30.19 26.04
C ARG A 1010 18.06 30.14 24.71
N THR A 1011 16.71 30.14 24.74
CA THR A 1011 15.82 30.31 23.58
C THR A 1011 15.42 31.79 23.44
#